data_569401b024b42e4f56a543299532647c
#
_entry.id   569401b024b42e4f56a543299532647c
#
_cell.length_a   1.000
_cell.length_b   1.000
_cell.length_c   1.000
_cell.angle_alpha   90.00
_cell.angle_beta   90.00
_cell.angle_gamma   90.00
#
_symmetry.space_group_name_H-M   'P 1'
#
loop_
_entity.id
_entity.type
_entity.pdbx_description
1 polymer ?
#
loop_
_entity_poly.entity_id
_entity_poly.type
_entity_poly.pdbx_seq_one_letter_code
_entity_poly.pdbx_strand_id
1 'polypeptide(L)'
;MVELISNGVFLYHGTDIVPADSSAALDQQEVFNKERAYKETMAYRILMDHQQHEGDQDLRIKFDALTSHDITYVGIIQTAIASGLDKFSIPYILTNCHNSLAAVGGTINEDDHVFGLSAVQRFGGVYVPPHLAVIHQYMRETMAGCGKMILGSDSHTRYGALGTMAIGEGGPELVKQLLGRTYDVQRPEVIAIYLDGKPKHGVGPQDVALAIEKAVFKNGFVKNKVMEFVGPGIEHLSMDFRNGIDVMTTETTCLTTIWRTDSNTKEFLTLHGRGDAYKELNPGDVAYYDGLVKVNLGEVESMIAMPFHPSNVYTIKKINEGGRDLLAEIERQAVEQLDNKSLSLQLPEKHFDGKLHLDQGIIVGCSGGLYENIMQAANIVRGKSVGSGRFAFSVYPSSQPIYLELMKNGALVDLMSAGAIVRTAFCGPCFGAGDTPNNTGLSGRHATRNFPNREGSKPGNGQISSVALLDSRSVAATAINGGALTAATDIEYDDVVPAYHYDDKPYESKVYSGFNEPNKDTELVYGPSIKPWPSIEELTPNVLLKVVAYIDDPVTTTDELIPSGETSSYRSDPYALSEFALSRKVPEYVGRAKAVRDWEKSRQEGESAADLVTAYEEVKQALGLTESVEDMAKSTAVSSMVYANRPGDGSAREQAASCQRVLGGGANIAIEYATKRYRSNVINWGMLPFLTSEEDSKTMAVGDYVYVPNVRDQLFSDSDDYKAYVISGGVKKAEITLHLGHLSDEEKEIIAAGCLINYYANSKA
;
A
#
# COMPACT_ATOMS: atom_id res chain seq x y z
N MET A 1 -18.15 -6.16 -20.10
CA MET A 1 -17.60 -6.49 -18.77
C MET A 1 -17.36 -5.23 -17.95
N VAL A 2 -16.40 -4.38 -18.28
CA VAL A 2 -16.15 -3.10 -17.57
C VAL A 2 -16.17 -1.95 -18.57
N GLU A 3 -16.92 -0.89 -18.25
CA GLU A 3 -17.06 0.33 -19.07
C GLU A 3 -16.70 1.55 -18.21
N LEU A 4 -16.03 2.54 -18.79
CA LEU A 4 -15.64 3.78 -18.12
C LEU A 4 -16.36 4.98 -18.70
N ILE A 5 -16.94 5.83 -17.84
CA ILE A 5 -17.56 7.12 -18.19
C ILE A 5 -16.78 8.23 -17.50
N SER A 6 -16.10 9.07 -18.27
CA SER A 6 -15.13 10.06 -17.76
C SER A 6 -15.68 11.49 -17.59
N ASN A 7 -16.84 11.82 -18.18
CA ASN A 7 -17.33 13.21 -18.24
C ASN A 7 -18.20 13.61 -17.02
N GLY A 8 -18.11 12.85 -15.92
CA GLY A 8 -18.98 13.03 -14.76
C GLY A 8 -20.38 12.49 -14.99
N VAL A 9 -21.00 12.02 -13.93
CA VAL A 9 -22.35 11.45 -13.98
C VAL A 9 -23.15 11.81 -12.74
N PHE A 10 -24.46 11.91 -12.90
CA PHE A 10 -25.40 11.88 -11.78
C PHE A 10 -25.98 10.46 -11.67
N LEU A 11 -26.02 9.95 -10.46
CA LEU A 11 -26.79 8.77 -10.10
C LEU A 11 -28.12 9.24 -9.52
N TYR A 12 -29.19 8.96 -10.23
CA TYR A 12 -30.57 9.37 -9.88
C TYR A 12 -31.32 8.18 -9.31
N HIS A 13 -31.93 8.37 -8.14
CA HIS A 13 -32.66 7.32 -7.39
C HIS A 13 -31.80 6.04 -7.15
N GLY A 14 -30.49 6.16 -7.11
CA GLY A 14 -29.56 5.05 -6.84
C GLY A 14 -29.33 4.07 -7.99
N THR A 15 -30.04 4.22 -9.14
CA THR A 15 -29.97 3.29 -10.27
C THR A 15 -29.78 3.95 -11.62
N ASP A 16 -30.37 5.11 -11.85
CA ASP A 16 -30.37 5.74 -13.17
C ASP A 16 -29.10 6.58 -13.38
N ILE A 17 -28.30 6.17 -14.34
CA ILE A 17 -27.06 6.85 -14.70
C ILE A 17 -27.36 7.95 -15.71
N VAL A 18 -27.18 9.22 -15.32
CA VAL A 18 -27.42 10.38 -16.18
C VAL A 18 -26.06 11.08 -16.41
N PRO A 19 -25.49 11.01 -17.64
CA PRO A 19 -24.26 11.74 -17.95
C PRO A 19 -24.43 13.24 -17.73
N ALA A 20 -23.42 13.89 -17.13
CA ALA A 20 -23.52 15.30 -16.76
C ALA A 20 -23.61 16.25 -17.97
N ASP A 21 -23.14 15.84 -19.14
CA ASP A 21 -23.19 16.54 -20.41
C ASP A 21 -24.43 16.19 -21.25
N SER A 22 -25.35 15.34 -20.73
CA SER A 22 -26.58 14.96 -21.43
C SER A 22 -27.61 16.09 -21.44
N SER A 23 -28.47 16.13 -22.46
CA SER A 23 -29.59 17.07 -22.52
C SER A 23 -30.51 16.97 -21.29
N ALA A 24 -30.72 15.77 -20.76
CA ALA A 24 -31.53 15.56 -19.55
C ALA A 24 -30.92 16.30 -18.33
N ALA A 25 -29.59 16.28 -18.14
CA ALA A 25 -28.93 17.00 -17.07
C ALA A 25 -28.88 18.52 -17.31
N LEU A 26 -28.61 18.92 -18.56
CA LEU A 26 -28.52 20.34 -18.94
C LEU A 26 -29.84 21.10 -18.90
N ASP A 27 -30.93 20.42 -19.24
CA ASP A 27 -32.28 20.98 -19.23
C ASP A 27 -32.90 21.06 -17.82
N GLN A 28 -32.38 20.28 -16.86
CA GLN A 28 -32.89 20.19 -15.48
C GLN A 28 -31.83 20.56 -14.42
N GLN A 29 -31.13 21.67 -14.61
CA GLN A 29 -30.05 22.12 -13.73
C GLN A 29 -30.46 22.33 -12.26
N GLU A 30 -31.73 22.56 -11.98
CA GLU A 30 -32.24 22.63 -10.61
C GLU A 30 -32.22 21.26 -9.91
N VAL A 31 -32.38 20.17 -10.66
CA VAL A 31 -32.31 18.79 -10.14
C VAL A 31 -30.85 18.31 -10.15
N PHE A 32 -30.15 18.47 -11.29
CA PHE A 32 -28.81 17.99 -11.53
C PHE A 32 -27.75 19.10 -11.28
N ASN A 33 -27.71 19.62 -10.05
CA ASN A 33 -26.71 20.59 -9.62
C ASN A 33 -25.47 19.88 -9.05
N LYS A 34 -24.33 20.05 -9.72
CA LYS A 34 -23.07 19.36 -9.38
C LYS A 34 -22.66 19.53 -7.91
N GLU A 35 -22.55 20.76 -7.42
CA GLU A 35 -22.09 21.02 -6.05
C GLU A 35 -23.03 20.49 -4.98
N ARG A 36 -24.33 20.62 -5.21
CA ARG A 36 -25.33 20.04 -4.30
C ARG A 36 -25.31 18.51 -4.34
N ALA A 37 -25.27 17.93 -5.54
CA ALA A 37 -25.31 16.48 -5.71
C ALA A 37 -24.01 15.79 -5.29
N TYR A 38 -22.86 16.49 -5.36
CA TYR A 38 -21.60 15.97 -4.80
C TYR A 38 -21.72 15.75 -3.28
N LYS A 39 -22.40 16.64 -2.57
CA LYS A 39 -22.63 16.54 -1.12
C LYS A 39 -23.55 15.36 -0.73
N GLU A 40 -24.24 14.80 -1.69
CA GLU A 40 -25.09 13.61 -1.50
C GLU A 40 -24.35 12.29 -1.69
N THR A 41 -23.04 12.30 -2.01
CA THR A 41 -22.22 11.10 -1.99
C THR A 41 -22.00 10.60 -0.54
N MET A 42 -21.87 9.30 -0.35
CA MET A 42 -21.53 8.72 0.97
C MET A 42 -20.15 9.20 1.42
N ALA A 43 -19.21 9.27 0.47
CA ALA A 43 -17.84 9.72 0.71
C ALA A 43 -17.80 11.12 1.30
N TYR A 44 -18.50 12.09 0.69
CA TYR A 44 -18.53 13.47 1.20
C TYR A 44 -19.07 13.54 2.62
N ARG A 45 -20.21 12.89 2.88
CA ARG A 45 -20.85 12.92 4.20
C ARG A 45 -19.94 12.35 5.29
N ILE A 46 -19.27 11.21 5.04
CA ILE A 46 -18.35 10.61 6.03
C ILE A 46 -17.14 11.50 6.25
N LEU A 47 -16.55 12.08 5.19
CA LEU A 47 -15.42 13.01 5.32
C LEU A 47 -15.81 14.24 6.15
N MET A 48 -17.00 14.82 5.92
CA MET A 48 -17.46 15.99 6.66
C MET A 48 -17.81 15.68 8.12
N ASP A 49 -18.27 14.46 8.43
CA ASP A 49 -18.50 14.03 9.82
C ASP A 49 -17.19 13.93 10.63
N HIS A 50 -16.04 13.76 9.94
CA HIS A 50 -14.70 13.65 10.58
C HIS A 50 -13.85 14.90 10.42
N GLN A 51 -14.35 15.92 9.67
CA GLN A 51 -13.68 17.19 9.46
C GLN A 51 -13.60 18.01 10.74
N GLN A 52 -12.42 18.55 11.06
CA GLN A 52 -12.17 19.33 12.27
C GLN A 52 -12.16 20.84 12.03
N HIS A 53 -12.29 21.28 10.79
CA HIS A 53 -12.25 22.69 10.38
C HIS A 53 -13.51 23.08 9.59
N GLU A 54 -13.77 24.38 9.52
CA GLU A 54 -14.77 24.92 8.57
C GLU A 54 -14.22 24.86 7.13
N GLY A 55 -15.12 24.57 6.19
CA GLY A 55 -14.78 24.45 4.78
C GLY A 55 -14.78 22.99 4.31
N ASP A 56 -14.79 22.81 2.99
CA ASP A 56 -14.91 21.50 2.35
C ASP A 56 -13.90 21.27 1.21
N GLN A 57 -12.85 22.09 1.11
CA GLN A 57 -11.79 21.95 0.11
C GLN A 57 -10.51 21.35 0.72
N ASP A 58 -10.01 21.96 1.79
CA ASP A 58 -8.86 21.48 2.53
C ASP A 58 -9.34 20.81 3.81
N LEU A 59 -9.38 19.47 3.79
CA LEU A 59 -9.93 18.67 4.87
C LEU A 59 -8.85 18.34 5.90
N ARG A 60 -9.22 18.44 7.18
CA ARG A 60 -8.42 18.09 8.35
C ARG A 60 -9.14 17.03 9.15
N ILE A 61 -8.82 15.77 8.89
CA ILE A 61 -9.57 14.61 9.32
C ILE A 61 -9.01 14.03 10.64
N LYS A 62 -9.90 13.65 11.56
CA LYS A 62 -9.60 12.75 12.66
C LYS A 62 -10.25 11.40 12.44
N PHE A 63 -9.48 10.35 12.70
CA PHE A 63 -9.94 8.97 12.56
C PHE A 63 -10.52 8.44 13.88
N ASP A 64 -11.36 7.40 13.79
CA ASP A 64 -11.97 6.72 14.96
C ASP A 64 -11.04 5.66 15.56
N ALA A 65 -10.14 5.08 14.77
CA ALA A 65 -9.19 4.06 15.22
C ALA A 65 -7.95 4.02 14.31
N LEU A 66 -6.86 3.49 14.88
CA LEU A 66 -5.62 3.19 14.17
C LEU A 66 -5.33 1.70 14.20
N THR A 67 -4.62 1.21 13.17
CA THR A 67 -4.12 -0.15 13.17
C THR A 67 -2.76 -0.26 12.51
N SER A 68 -1.90 -1.13 13.06
CA SER A 68 -0.55 -1.37 12.54
C SER A 68 -0.15 -2.83 12.73
N HIS A 69 0.79 -3.26 11.91
CA HIS A 69 1.39 -4.60 11.99
C HIS A 69 2.85 -4.55 12.45
N ASP A 70 3.38 -5.71 12.78
CA ASP A 70 4.68 -5.91 13.42
C ASP A 70 5.91 -5.41 12.65
N ILE A 71 5.82 -5.16 11.35
CA ILE A 71 6.92 -4.52 10.60
C ILE A 71 6.82 -2.99 10.54
N THR A 72 5.87 -2.37 11.24
CA THR A 72 5.67 -0.90 11.22
C THR A 72 5.49 -0.29 12.61
N TYR A 73 4.79 -0.95 13.54
CA TYR A 73 4.36 -0.29 14.78
C TYR A 73 5.55 0.11 15.69
N VAL A 74 6.66 -0.64 15.68
CA VAL A 74 7.82 -0.27 16.52
C VAL A 74 8.34 1.11 16.14
N GLY A 75 8.60 1.35 14.84
CA GLY A 75 9.05 2.65 14.35
C GLY A 75 8.02 3.76 14.58
N ILE A 76 6.73 3.48 14.42
CA ILE A 76 5.64 4.42 14.69
C ILE A 76 5.64 4.84 16.16
N ILE A 77 5.68 3.88 17.08
CA ILE A 77 5.66 4.15 18.51
C ILE A 77 6.94 4.88 18.94
N GLN A 78 8.11 4.49 18.46
CA GLN A 78 9.37 5.19 18.73
C GLN A 78 9.31 6.65 18.22
N THR A 79 8.77 6.88 17.02
CA THR A 79 8.58 8.23 16.49
C THR A 79 7.61 9.04 17.34
N ALA A 80 6.50 8.44 17.76
CA ALA A 80 5.53 9.10 18.63
C ALA A 80 6.13 9.43 20.01
N ILE A 81 6.91 8.53 20.61
CA ILE A 81 7.63 8.76 21.88
C ILE A 81 8.61 9.93 21.74
N ALA A 82 9.42 9.93 20.68
CA ALA A 82 10.38 11.01 20.40
C ALA A 82 9.66 12.36 20.16
N SER A 83 8.43 12.32 19.65
CA SER A 83 7.54 13.48 19.47
C SER A 83 6.72 13.83 20.70
N GLY A 84 6.93 13.15 21.86
CA GLY A 84 6.32 13.45 23.16
C GLY A 84 4.99 12.74 23.42
N LEU A 85 4.77 11.53 22.97
CA LEU A 85 3.61 10.70 23.29
C LEU A 85 3.46 10.50 24.80
N ASP A 86 2.27 10.75 25.34
CA ASP A 86 1.90 10.45 26.74
C ASP A 86 1.05 9.18 26.85
N LYS A 87 0.05 9.03 25.98
CA LYS A 87 -0.84 7.87 25.86
C LYS A 87 -1.45 7.80 24.47
N PHE A 88 -1.99 6.65 24.12
CA PHE A 88 -2.81 6.55 22.89
C PHE A 88 -4.15 7.26 23.11
N SER A 89 -4.38 8.29 22.32
CA SER A 89 -5.58 9.15 22.42
C SER A 89 -6.80 8.55 21.73
N ILE A 90 -6.58 7.58 20.83
CA ILE A 90 -7.62 6.85 20.08
C ILE A 90 -7.31 5.36 20.14
N PRO A 91 -8.27 4.45 19.88
CA PRO A 91 -8.00 3.02 19.80
C PRO A 91 -6.87 2.72 18.81
N TYR A 92 -5.79 2.11 19.30
CA TYR A 92 -4.67 1.69 18.46
C TYR A 92 -4.43 0.20 18.60
N ILE A 93 -4.63 -0.52 17.48
CA ILE A 93 -4.58 -1.97 17.40
C ILE A 93 -3.26 -2.41 16.75
N LEU A 94 -2.45 -3.15 17.49
CA LEU A 94 -1.20 -3.75 17.03
C LEU A 94 -1.42 -5.22 16.72
N THR A 95 -1.12 -5.65 15.49
CA THR A 95 -1.24 -7.03 15.05
C THR A 95 0.11 -7.61 14.65
N ASN A 96 0.33 -8.90 14.91
CA ASN A 96 1.59 -9.59 14.63
C ASN A 96 1.38 -10.64 13.55
N CYS A 97 1.25 -10.20 12.30
CA CYS A 97 0.86 -11.04 11.19
C CYS A 97 1.84 -11.05 10.00
N HIS A 98 2.88 -10.23 10.01
CA HIS A 98 3.89 -10.18 8.95
C HIS A 98 5.17 -10.91 9.33
N ASN A 99 5.71 -10.68 10.52
CA ASN A 99 6.91 -11.34 11.05
C ASN A 99 6.57 -12.40 12.10
N SER A 100 5.45 -13.10 11.96
CA SER A 100 5.11 -14.11 12.93
C SER A 100 6.16 -15.24 12.95
N LEU A 101 6.50 -15.70 14.15
CA LEU A 101 7.58 -16.65 14.42
C LEU A 101 7.56 -17.94 13.58
N ALA A 102 6.36 -18.36 13.14
CA ALA A 102 6.23 -19.63 12.41
C ALA A 102 6.89 -19.62 11.02
N ALA A 103 7.14 -18.46 10.42
CA ALA A 103 7.60 -18.40 9.05
C ALA A 103 8.94 -17.66 8.88
N VAL A 104 9.15 -16.57 9.60
CA VAL A 104 10.38 -15.79 9.46
C VAL A 104 11.43 -16.25 10.46
N GLY A 105 11.01 -16.59 11.69
CA GLY A 105 11.87 -17.09 12.75
C GLY A 105 12.91 -16.09 13.24
N GLY A 106 13.34 -16.27 14.47
CA GLY A 106 14.43 -15.50 15.04
C GLY A 106 14.03 -14.54 16.16
N THR A 107 14.90 -14.42 17.12
CA THR A 107 14.73 -13.59 18.33
C THR A 107 14.40 -12.14 18.00
N ILE A 108 14.96 -11.62 16.91
CA ILE A 108 14.75 -10.24 16.46
C ILE A 108 13.25 -9.92 16.20
N ASN A 109 12.48 -10.88 15.70
CA ASN A 109 11.06 -10.67 15.44
C ASN A 109 10.25 -10.74 16.75
N GLU A 110 10.62 -11.62 17.66
CA GLU A 110 9.97 -11.71 18.98
C GLU A 110 10.29 -10.49 19.86
N ASP A 111 11.45 -9.91 19.75
CA ASP A 111 11.78 -8.64 20.41
C ASP A 111 10.82 -7.52 20.02
N ASP A 112 10.44 -7.43 18.74
CA ASP A 112 9.43 -6.49 18.25
C ASP A 112 8.05 -6.77 18.86
N HIS A 113 7.67 -8.04 19.00
CA HIS A 113 6.39 -8.44 19.60
C HIS A 113 6.33 -8.12 21.10
N VAL A 114 7.41 -8.39 21.83
CA VAL A 114 7.53 -8.08 23.27
C VAL A 114 7.49 -6.56 23.48
N PHE A 115 8.19 -5.79 22.64
CA PHE A 115 8.10 -4.32 22.66
C PHE A 115 6.67 -3.86 22.42
N GLY A 116 5.97 -4.41 21.42
CA GLY A 116 4.59 -4.07 21.07
C GLY A 116 3.64 -4.30 22.25
N LEU A 117 3.75 -5.45 22.93
CA LEU A 117 2.93 -5.74 24.12
C LEU A 117 3.22 -4.76 25.27
N SER A 118 4.48 -4.50 25.58
CA SER A 118 4.85 -3.54 26.63
C SER A 118 4.37 -2.11 26.29
N ALA A 119 4.39 -1.74 25.01
CA ALA A 119 3.92 -0.43 24.57
C ALA A 119 2.40 -0.26 24.72
N VAL A 120 1.59 -1.27 24.33
CA VAL A 120 0.12 -1.16 24.52
C VAL A 120 -0.26 -1.17 26.01
N GLN A 121 0.48 -1.90 26.84
CA GLN A 121 0.29 -1.87 28.29
C GLN A 121 0.61 -0.47 28.88
N ARG A 122 1.72 0.14 28.40
CA ARG A 122 2.14 1.46 28.88
C ARG A 122 1.22 2.58 28.41
N PHE A 123 0.84 2.58 27.13
CA PHE A 123 0.14 3.69 26.49
C PHE A 123 -1.37 3.48 26.34
N GLY A 124 -1.89 2.29 26.63
CA GLY A 124 -3.32 1.96 26.58
C GLY A 124 -3.82 1.63 25.18
N GLY A 125 -3.43 0.49 24.63
CA GLY A 125 -3.83 0.00 23.29
C GLY A 125 -4.33 -1.44 23.29
N VAL A 126 -4.40 -2.03 22.10
CA VAL A 126 -4.80 -3.42 21.89
C VAL A 126 -3.66 -4.18 21.21
N TYR A 127 -3.33 -5.37 21.71
CA TYR A 127 -2.30 -6.23 21.16
C TYR A 127 -2.85 -7.57 20.73
N VAL A 128 -2.74 -7.88 19.45
CA VAL A 128 -3.15 -9.14 18.83
C VAL A 128 -1.92 -10.01 18.59
N PRO A 129 -1.74 -11.12 19.33
CA PRO A 129 -0.58 -11.98 19.20
C PRO A 129 -0.44 -12.61 17.80
N PRO A 130 0.76 -13.15 17.46
CA PRO A 130 0.97 -13.91 16.23
C PRO A 130 -0.02 -15.04 16.03
N HIS A 131 -0.36 -15.34 14.78
CA HIS A 131 -1.23 -16.45 14.35
C HIS A 131 -2.71 -16.36 14.72
N LEU A 132 -3.16 -15.31 15.43
CA LEU A 132 -4.58 -15.14 15.75
C LEU A 132 -5.38 -14.59 14.58
N ALA A 133 -4.89 -13.55 13.93
CA ALA A 133 -5.53 -12.96 12.76
C ALA A 133 -4.54 -12.13 11.95
N VAL A 134 -4.79 -12.03 10.64
CA VAL A 134 -4.18 -10.98 9.84
C VAL A 134 -4.84 -9.64 10.17
N ILE A 135 -4.08 -8.55 10.09
CA ILE A 135 -4.51 -7.21 10.51
C ILE A 135 -5.92 -6.84 10.00
N HIS A 136 -6.17 -6.98 8.70
CA HIS A 136 -7.43 -6.51 8.11
C HIS A 136 -8.61 -7.39 8.49
N GLN A 137 -8.40 -8.68 8.71
CA GLN A 137 -9.49 -9.56 9.17
C GLN A 137 -9.87 -9.24 10.62
N TYR A 138 -8.88 -9.06 11.50
CA TYR A 138 -9.14 -8.63 12.86
C TYR A 138 -9.96 -7.32 12.91
N MET A 139 -9.55 -6.32 12.11
CA MET A 139 -10.25 -5.03 12.04
C MET A 139 -11.67 -5.15 11.50
N ARG A 140 -11.91 -6.01 10.51
CA ARG A 140 -13.26 -6.30 9.98
C ARG A 140 -14.14 -6.95 11.05
N GLU A 141 -13.60 -7.92 11.77
CA GLU A 141 -14.33 -8.65 12.80
C GLU A 141 -14.62 -7.82 14.06
N THR A 142 -13.74 -6.84 14.42
CA THR A 142 -13.80 -6.18 15.73
C THR A 142 -14.03 -4.67 15.70
N MET A 143 -13.61 -3.94 14.67
CA MET A 143 -13.55 -2.46 14.71
C MET A 143 -14.35 -1.75 13.62
N ALA A 144 -14.35 -2.27 12.38
CA ALA A 144 -15.04 -1.63 11.26
C ALA A 144 -16.54 -1.50 11.52
N GLY A 145 -17.14 -0.38 11.12
CA GLY A 145 -18.57 -0.10 11.26
C GLY A 145 -19.02 1.07 10.39
N CYS A 146 -20.30 1.16 10.11
CA CYS A 146 -20.85 2.10 9.14
C CYS A 146 -20.64 3.56 9.55
N GLY A 147 -20.09 4.35 8.64
CA GLY A 147 -19.80 5.76 8.84
C GLY A 147 -18.52 6.07 9.61
N LYS A 148 -17.71 5.05 9.94
CA LYS A 148 -16.41 5.24 10.61
C LYS A 148 -15.30 5.54 9.62
N MET A 149 -14.19 6.11 10.15
CA MET A 149 -12.91 6.24 9.45
C MET A 149 -11.79 5.56 10.24
N ILE A 150 -10.97 4.75 9.57
CA ILE A 150 -9.84 4.04 10.18
C ILE A 150 -8.56 4.31 9.38
N LEU A 151 -7.48 4.65 10.08
CA LEU A 151 -6.15 4.81 9.48
C LEU A 151 -5.26 3.62 9.84
N GLY A 152 -4.59 3.06 8.84
CA GLY A 152 -3.67 1.94 9.04
C GLY A 152 -2.30 2.16 8.43
N SER A 153 -1.28 1.54 9.01
CA SER A 153 0.07 1.56 8.46
C SER A 153 0.29 0.53 7.33
N ASP A 154 -0.73 -0.26 7.03
CA ASP A 154 -0.74 -1.17 5.88
C ASP A 154 -1.55 -0.57 4.73
N SER A 155 -1.05 -0.69 3.51
CA SER A 155 -1.70 -0.15 2.31
C SER A 155 -3.05 -0.80 1.99
N HIS A 156 -3.28 -2.06 2.44
CA HIS A 156 -4.56 -2.77 2.27
C HIS A 156 -5.59 -2.43 3.35
N THR A 157 -5.40 -1.35 4.09
CA THR A 157 -6.40 -0.82 5.03
C THR A 157 -7.60 -0.32 4.23
N ARG A 158 -8.54 -1.24 3.96
CA ARG A 158 -9.75 -1.07 3.15
C ARG A 158 -10.90 -1.82 3.83
N TYR A 159 -11.91 -1.09 4.29
CA TYR A 159 -13.07 -1.64 5.01
C TYR A 159 -14.37 -1.02 4.48
N GLY A 160 -14.33 -0.48 3.26
CA GLY A 160 -15.46 0.16 2.60
C GLY A 160 -16.68 -0.73 2.51
N ALA A 161 -16.48 -2.03 2.26
CA ALA A 161 -17.56 -3.03 2.22
C ALA A 161 -18.38 -3.11 3.53
N LEU A 162 -17.79 -2.72 4.66
CA LEU A 162 -18.45 -2.63 5.98
C LEU A 162 -18.92 -1.20 6.32
N GLY A 163 -18.97 -0.31 5.33
CA GLY A 163 -19.37 1.08 5.53
C GLY A 163 -18.33 1.95 6.23
N THR A 164 -17.06 1.52 6.29
CA THR A 164 -15.96 2.25 6.92
C THR A 164 -14.99 2.78 5.88
N MET A 165 -14.80 4.09 5.78
CA MET A 165 -13.74 4.67 4.97
C MET A 165 -12.39 4.43 5.65
N ALA A 166 -11.58 3.54 5.08
CA ALA A 166 -10.30 3.17 5.65
C ALA A 166 -9.16 3.53 4.71
N ILE A 167 -8.11 4.15 5.26
CA ILE A 167 -6.98 4.66 4.50
C ILE A 167 -5.70 3.99 5.00
N GLY A 168 -4.88 3.49 4.07
CA GLY A 168 -3.53 3.00 4.37
C GLY A 168 -2.50 4.08 4.11
N GLU A 169 -1.71 4.45 5.14
CA GLU A 169 -0.71 5.51 5.08
C GLU A 169 0.63 5.09 5.71
N GLY A 170 1.62 5.95 5.63
CA GLY A 170 2.89 5.77 6.32
C GLY A 170 2.80 6.03 7.82
N GLY A 171 3.80 5.53 8.55
CA GLY A 171 3.88 5.68 10.00
C GLY A 171 3.69 7.09 10.54
N PRO A 172 4.32 8.12 9.95
CA PRO A 172 4.18 9.51 10.41
C PRO A 172 2.73 10.02 10.45
N GLU A 173 1.86 9.59 9.53
CA GLU A 173 0.44 10.01 9.57
C GLU A 173 -0.29 9.39 10.79
N LEU A 174 0.08 8.15 11.17
CA LEU A 174 -0.43 7.55 12.40
C LEU A 174 0.11 8.28 13.63
N VAL A 175 1.38 8.70 13.62
CA VAL A 175 1.98 9.51 14.70
C VAL A 175 1.20 10.81 14.91
N LYS A 176 0.83 11.52 13.83
CA LYS A 176 -0.02 12.73 13.92
C LYS A 176 -1.31 12.42 14.67
N GLN A 177 -2.01 11.34 14.33
CA GLN A 177 -3.26 10.95 14.99
C GLN A 177 -3.03 10.58 16.48
N LEU A 178 -1.95 9.83 16.80
CA LEU A 178 -1.58 9.49 18.18
C LEU A 178 -1.30 10.73 19.04
N LEU A 179 -0.77 11.78 18.43
CA LEU A 179 -0.51 13.07 19.06
C LEU A 179 -1.73 14.02 19.04
N GLY A 180 -2.90 13.53 18.59
CA GLY A 180 -4.13 14.31 18.53
C GLY A 180 -4.18 15.34 17.39
N ARG A 181 -3.32 15.21 16.38
CA ARG A 181 -3.29 16.05 15.19
C ARG A 181 -4.20 15.47 14.10
N THR A 182 -4.34 16.20 12.99
CA THR A 182 -5.21 15.84 11.86
C THR A 182 -4.43 15.16 10.72
N TYR A 183 -5.17 14.51 9.85
CA TYR A 183 -4.73 14.06 8.54
C TYR A 183 -5.23 15.05 7.51
N ASP A 184 -4.30 15.69 6.81
CA ASP A 184 -4.63 16.75 5.87
C ASP A 184 -4.77 16.19 4.46
N VAL A 185 -5.89 16.49 3.80
CA VAL A 185 -6.17 16.05 2.44
C VAL A 185 -7.08 17.04 1.73
N GLN A 186 -6.80 17.33 0.46
CA GLN A 186 -7.74 18.07 -0.37
C GLN A 186 -8.99 17.23 -0.63
N ARG A 187 -10.16 17.90 -0.76
CA ARG A 187 -11.40 17.23 -1.11
C ARG A 187 -11.20 16.34 -2.34
N PRO A 188 -11.28 15.01 -2.21
CA PRO A 188 -11.01 14.10 -3.31
C PRO A 188 -12.16 14.08 -4.30
N GLU A 189 -11.86 13.80 -5.57
CA GLU A 189 -12.88 13.37 -6.52
C GLU A 189 -13.47 12.02 -6.10
N VAL A 190 -14.73 11.78 -6.45
CA VAL A 190 -15.45 10.53 -6.17
C VAL A 190 -15.83 9.85 -7.46
N ILE A 191 -15.45 8.59 -7.62
CA ILE A 191 -15.79 7.75 -8.77
C ILE A 191 -16.81 6.69 -8.35
N ALA A 192 -17.94 6.65 -9.02
CA ALA A 192 -18.92 5.59 -8.80
C ALA A 192 -18.42 4.26 -9.40
N ILE A 193 -18.45 3.20 -8.63
CA ILE A 193 -18.25 1.82 -9.10
C ILE A 193 -19.62 1.16 -9.12
N TYR A 194 -20.25 1.18 -10.29
CA TYR A 194 -21.60 0.70 -10.46
C TYR A 194 -21.61 -0.78 -10.80
N LEU A 195 -22.01 -1.62 -9.84
CA LEU A 195 -22.11 -3.06 -10.01
C LEU A 195 -23.52 -3.45 -10.47
N ASP A 196 -23.59 -4.23 -11.55
CA ASP A 196 -24.84 -4.69 -12.15
C ASP A 196 -24.82 -6.21 -12.38
N GLY A 197 -25.98 -6.85 -12.25
CA GLY A 197 -26.13 -8.29 -12.41
C GLY A 197 -25.57 -9.10 -11.23
N LYS A 198 -25.25 -10.37 -11.47
CA LYS A 198 -24.68 -11.30 -10.49
C LYS A 198 -23.53 -12.10 -11.09
N PRO A 199 -22.53 -12.53 -10.28
CA PRO A 199 -21.45 -13.38 -10.75
C PRO A 199 -21.97 -14.73 -11.28
N LYS A 200 -21.26 -15.28 -12.27
CA LYS A 200 -21.47 -16.66 -12.73
C LYS A 200 -20.93 -17.66 -11.71
N HIS A 201 -21.38 -18.91 -11.80
CA HIS A 201 -20.75 -20.03 -11.11
C HIS A 201 -19.24 -20.06 -11.40
N GLY A 202 -18.42 -20.29 -10.37
CA GLY A 202 -16.96 -20.32 -10.47
C GLY A 202 -16.24 -18.97 -10.51
N VAL A 203 -16.96 -17.84 -10.64
CA VAL A 203 -16.38 -16.50 -10.55
C VAL A 203 -16.31 -16.06 -9.09
N GLY A 204 -15.13 -15.63 -8.65
CA GLY A 204 -14.91 -15.15 -7.30
C GLY A 204 -14.53 -13.66 -7.21
N PRO A 205 -14.32 -13.16 -5.99
CA PRO A 205 -14.04 -11.74 -5.76
C PRO A 205 -12.76 -11.25 -6.44
N GLN A 206 -11.73 -12.11 -6.52
CA GLN A 206 -10.48 -11.76 -7.18
C GLN A 206 -10.66 -11.54 -8.69
N ASP A 207 -11.54 -12.30 -9.34
CA ASP A 207 -11.83 -12.14 -10.77
C ASP A 207 -12.44 -10.77 -11.05
N VAL A 208 -13.40 -10.34 -10.22
CA VAL A 208 -14.05 -9.03 -10.35
C VAL A 208 -13.06 -7.90 -10.06
N ALA A 209 -12.27 -8.03 -9.00
CA ALA A 209 -11.26 -7.04 -8.64
C ALA A 209 -10.23 -6.85 -9.76
N LEU A 210 -9.68 -7.93 -10.31
CA LEU A 210 -8.73 -7.89 -11.42
C LEU A 210 -9.35 -7.28 -12.69
N ALA A 211 -10.63 -7.54 -12.96
CA ALA A 211 -11.33 -6.93 -14.09
C ALA A 211 -11.45 -5.40 -13.95
N ILE A 212 -11.78 -4.91 -12.74
CA ILE A 212 -11.81 -3.48 -12.43
C ILE A 212 -10.41 -2.88 -12.56
N GLU A 213 -9.41 -3.49 -11.93
CA GLU A 213 -8.04 -3.00 -11.90
C GLU A 213 -7.43 -2.86 -13.29
N LYS A 214 -7.63 -3.87 -14.16
CA LYS A 214 -7.26 -3.80 -15.58
C LYS A 214 -7.81 -2.57 -16.28
N ALA A 215 -9.06 -2.21 -15.98
CA ALA A 215 -9.75 -1.11 -16.65
C ALA A 215 -9.27 0.27 -16.18
N VAL A 216 -8.90 0.42 -14.90
CA VAL A 216 -8.69 1.73 -14.27
C VAL A 216 -7.24 2.08 -13.97
N PHE A 217 -6.32 1.09 -13.89
CA PHE A 217 -4.95 1.35 -13.43
C PHE A 217 -4.12 2.16 -14.44
N LYS A 218 -4.00 1.66 -15.69
CA LYS A 218 -3.08 2.25 -16.69
C LYS A 218 -3.42 3.69 -17.08
N ASN A 219 -4.69 4.06 -17.01
CA ASN A 219 -5.19 5.40 -17.32
C ASN A 219 -5.31 6.31 -16.08
N GLY A 220 -5.01 5.80 -14.88
CA GLY A 220 -5.12 6.54 -13.63
C GLY A 220 -6.53 6.98 -13.27
N PHE A 221 -7.57 6.30 -13.77
CA PHE A 221 -8.97 6.74 -13.70
C PHE A 221 -9.45 6.99 -12.27
N VAL A 222 -8.99 6.20 -11.31
CA VAL A 222 -9.35 6.29 -9.88
C VAL A 222 -8.18 6.76 -8.99
N LYS A 223 -7.04 7.14 -9.58
CA LYS A 223 -5.84 7.52 -8.85
C LYS A 223 -6.10 8.67 -7.87
N ASN A 224 -5.78 8.46 -6.58
CA ASN A 224 -6.00 9.41 -5.47
C ASN A 224 -7.46 9.86 -5.28
N LYS A 225 -8.43 9.13 -5.85
CA LYS A 225 -9.86 9.39 -5.74
C LYS A 225 -10.53 8.40 -4.80
N VAL A 226 -11.75 8.70 -4.36
CA VAL A 226 -12.58 7.75 -3.62
C VAL A 226 -13.34 6.87 -4.61
N MET A 227 -13.32 5.56 -4.41
CA MET A 227 -14.19 4.62 -5.14
C MET A 227 -15.44 4.36 -4.29
N GLU A 228 -16.59 4.84 -4.75
CA GLU A 228 -17.88 4.65 -4.09
C GLU A 228 -18.67 3.56 -4.82
N PHE A 229 -18.84 2.40 -4.16
CA PHE A 229 -19.50 1.24 -4.73
C PHE A 229 -21.01 1.33 -4.56
N VAL A 230 -21.71 1.31 -5.69
CA VAL A 230 -23.15 1.49 -5.82
C VAL A 230 -23.74 0.50 -6.84
N GLY A 231 -25.03 0.54 -7.04
CA GLY A 231 -25.73 -0.29 -8.03
C GLY A 231 -26.40 -1.54 -7.45
N PRO A 232 -27.31 -2.16 -8.19
CA PRO A 232 -28.14 -3.27 -7.72
C PRO A 232 -27.38 -4.58 -7.56
N GLY A 233 -26.26 -4.76 -8.27
CA GLY A 233 -25.45 -5.99 -8.21
C GLY A 233 -24.87 -6.28 -6.82
N ILE A 234 -24.73 -5.26 -5.96
CA ILE A 234 -24.20 -5.41 -4.60
C ILE A 234 -25.01 -6.41 -3.77
N GLU A 235 -26.34 -6.42 -3.93
CA GLU A 235 -27.23 -7.30 -3.16
C GLU A 235 -26.98 -8.80 -3.41
N HIS A 236 -26.35 -9.12 -4.54
CA HIS A 236 -26.00 -10.51 -4.90
C HIS A 236 -24.64 -10.97 -4.39
N LEU A 237 -23.90 -10.08 -3.70
CA LEU A 237 -22.56 -10.37 -3.19
C LEU A 237 -22.60 -10.59 -1.68
N SER A 238 -22.03 -11.71 -1.23
CA SER A 238 -21.78 -11.93 0.20
C SER A 238 -20.79 -10.90 0.76
N MET A 239 -20.70 -10.78 2.09
CA MET A 239 -19.72 -9.86 2.70
C MET A 239 -18.28 -10.26 2.42
N ASP A 240 -17.97 -11.56 2.38
CA ASP A 240 -16.64 -12.03 2.01
C ASP A 240 -16.29 -11.67 0.56
N PHE A 241 -17.27 -11.79 -0.35
CA PHE A 241 -17.06 -11.38 -1.73
C PHE A 241 -16.78 -9.87 -1.86
N ARG A 242 -17.57 -9.02 -1.16
CA ARG A 242 -17.33 -7.57 -1.12
C ARG A 242 -15.99 -7.22 -0.52
N ASN A 243 -15.62 -7.84 0.61
CA ASN A 243 -14.34 -7.63 1.28
C ASN A 243 -13.14 -8.04 0.39
N GLY A 244 -13.30 -9.10 -0.40
CA GLY A 244 -12.29 -9.54 -1.36
C GLY A 244 -12.07 -8.55 -2.49
N ILE A 245 -13.14 -7.95 -3.04
CA ILE A 245 -13.01 -6.85 -4.03
C ILE A 245 -12.41 -5.61 -3.37
N ASP A 246 -12.95 -5.21 -2.22
CA ASP A 246 -12.61 -3.97 -1.54
C ASP A 246 -11.11 -3.87 -1.22
N VAL A 247 -10.52 -4.93 -0.69
CA VAL A 247 -9.09 -4.94 -0.34
C VAL A 247 -8.18 -4.82 -1.56
N MET A 248 -8.58 -5.34 -2.71
CA MET A 248 -7.83 -5.26 -3.97
C MET A 248 -7.81 -3.85 -4.57
N THR A 249 -8.75 -2.98 -4.22
CA THR A 249 -8.78 -1.60 -4.72
C THR A 249 -7.52 -0.80 -4.39
N THR A 250 -6.74 -1.21 -3.39
CA THR A 250 -5.43 -0.63 -3.10
C THR A 250 -4.52 -0.62 -4.34
N GLU A 251 -4.60 -1.65 -5.16
CA GLU A 251 -3.74 -1.82 -6.34
C GLU A 251 -4.17 -0.91 -7.51
N THR A 252 -5.33 -0.27 -7.41
CA THR A 252 -5.77 0.76 -8.36
C THR A 252 -5.19 2.16 -8.07
N THR A 253 -4.42 2.31 -6.99
CA THR A 253 -3.91 3.60 -6.47
C THR A 253 -4.99 4.58 -6.00
N CYS A 254 -6.21 4.13 -5.74
CA CYS A 254 -7.27 4.96 -5.16
C CYS A 254 -6.92 5.43 -3.74
N LEU A 255 -7.51 6.53 -3.30
CA LEU A 255 -7.32 7.04 -1.94
C LEU A 255 -7.96 6.10 -0.92
N THR A 256 -9.24 5.78 -1.11
CA THR A 256 -10.04 4.92 -0.22
C THR A 256 -11.29 4.44 -0.94
N THR A 257 -12.07 3.62 -0.25
CA THR A 257 -13.33 3.05 -0.75
C THR A 257 -14.46 3.26 0.24
N ILE A 258 -15.68 3.26 -0.27
CA ILE A 258 -16.91 3.16 0.51
C ILE A 258 -17.99 2.42 -0.30
N TRP A 259 -18.79 1.60 0.36
CA TRP A 259 -19.87 0.85 -0.27
C TRP A 259 -21.21 1.22 0.34
N ARG A 260 -22.26 1.19 -0.46
CA ARG A 260 -23.60 1.19 0.11
C ARG A 260 -23.77 -0.02 1.03
N THR A 261 -24.48 0.16 2.13
CA THR A 261 -24.72 -0.88 3.12
C THR A 261 -26.14 -1.43 3.01
N ASP A 262 -26.32 -2.69 3.36
CA ASP A 262 -27.59 -3.39 3.24
C ASP A 262 -27.77 -4.43 4.35
N SER A 263 -28.76 -5.35 4.17
CA SER A 263 -29.02 -6.44 5.09
C SER A 263 -27.80 -7.37 5.31
N ASN A 264 -27.00 -7.63 4.26
CA ASN A 264 -25.80 -8.47 4.38
C ASN A 264 -24.76 -7.81 5.29
N THR A 265 -24.58 -6.48 5.17
CA THR A 265 -23.71 -5.71 6.06
C THR A 265 -24.19 -5.77 7.52
N LYS A 266 -25.51 -5.62 7.71
CA LYS A 266 -26.15 -5.70 9.03
C LYS A 266 -25.98 -7.08 9.67
N GLU A 267 -26.18 -8.13 8.87
CA GLU A 267 -26.03 -9.52 9.32
C GLU A 267 -24.58 -9.80 9.73
N PHE A 268 -23.60 -9.40 8.92
CA PHE A 268 -22.19 -9.54 9.26
C PHE A 268 -21.83 -8.86 10.59
N LEU A 269 -22.21 -7.59 10.77
CA LEU A 269 -21.93 -6.87 12.00
C LEU A 269 -22.66 -7.50 13.21
N THR A 270 -23.89 -7.98 13.02
CA THR A 270 -24.67 -8.64 14.08
C THR A 270 -24.02 -9.98 14.47
N LEU A 271 -23.58 -10.76 13.50
CA LEU A 271 -22.87 -12.04 13.72
C LEU A 271 -21.62 -11.86 14.57
N HIS A 272 -20.92 -10.73 14.39
CA HIS A 272 -19.72 -10.37 15.18
C HIS A 272 -20.05 -9.59 16.48
N GLY A 273 -21.30 -9.63 16.96
CA GLY A 273 -21.72 -8.95 18.19
C GLY A 273 -21.74 -7.42 18.12
N ARG A 274 -21.73 -6.84 16.91
CA ARG A 274 -21.61 -5.40 16.66
C ARG A 274 -22.74 -4.83 15.80
N GLY A 275 -23.94 -5.37 15.97
CA GLY A 275 -25.13 -4.92 15.23
C GLY A 275 -25.46 -3.43 15.42
N ASP A 276 -25.05 -2.83 16.53
CA ASP A 276 -25.14 -1.39 16.83
C ASP A 276 -24.23 -0.52 15.96
N ALA A 277 -23.18 -1.08 15.37
CA ALA A 277 -22.30 -0.40 14.44
C ALA A 277 -22.88 -0.31 13.01
N TYR A 278 -24.06 -0.90 12.77
CA TYR A 278 -24.74 -0.80 11.49
C TYR A 278 -25.47 0.54 11.35
N LYS A 279 -25.28 1.19 10.20
CA LYS A 279 -26.10 2.28 9.68
C LYS A 279 -26.37 2.01 8.20
N GLU A 280 -27.53 2.38 7.74
CA GLU A 280 -27.83 2.39 6.31
C GLU A 280 -27.06 3.54 5.66
N LEU A 281 -26.19 3.21 4.72
CA LEU A 281 -25.44 4.15 3.90
C LEU A 281 -25.82 3.96 2.44
N ASN A 282 -26.40 5.00 1.87
CA ASN A 282 -26.76 5.09 0.45
C ASN A 282 -26.40 6.48 -0.07
N PRO A 283 -26.08 6.65 -1.36
CA PRO A 283 -26.06 7.98 -1.95
C PRO A 283 -27.46 8.62 -1.83
N GLY A 284 -27.52 9.96 -1.84
CA GLY A 284 -28.78 10.67 -1.85
C GLY A 284 -29.54 10.47 -3.18
N ASP A 285 -30.75 11.01 -3.27
CA ASP A 285 -31.63 10.85 -4.45
C ASP A 285 -30.97 11.28 -5.76
N VAL A 286 -30.11 12.30 -5.72
CA VAL A 286 -29.28 12.75 -6.84
C VAL A 286 -27.86 12.92 -6.32
N ALA A 287 -26.99 11.98 -6.61
CA ALA A 287 -25.54 12.06 -6.25
C ALA A 287 -24.70 12.29 -7.51
N TYR A 288 -23.68 13.17 -7.41
CA TYR A 288 -22.74 13.44 -8.50
C TYR A 288 -21.41 12.74 -8.27
N TYR A 289 -20.91 12.13 -9.33
CA TYR A 289 -19.60 11.49 -9.38
C TYR A 289 -18.78 12.07 -10.53
N ASP A 290 -17.48 12.24 -10.29
CA ASP A 290 -16.53 12.78 -11.28
C ASP A 290 -16.24 11.79 -12.44
N GLY A 291 -16.67 10.56 -12.29
CA GLY A 291 -16.68 9.51 -13.31
C GLY A 291 -17.38 8.25 -12.80
N LEU A 292 -17.54 7.27 -13.67
CA LEU A 292 -18.19 6.01 -13.32
C LEU A 292 -17.50 4.83 -13.98
N VAL A 293 -17.34 3.76 -13.23
CA VAL A 293 -16.91 2.43 -13.68
C VAL A 293 -18.12 1.51 -13.60
N LYS A 294 -18.69 1.13 -14.73
CA LYS A 294 -19.80 0.17 -14.79
C LYS A 294 -19.25 -1.23 -14.97
N VAL A 295 -19.63 -2.13 -14.07
CA VAL A 295 -19.21 -3.53 -14.07
C VAL A 295 -20.43 -4.43 -14.23
N ASN A 296 -20.51 -5.16 -15.32
CA ASN A 296 -21.48 -6.24 -15.48
C ASN A 296 -20.90 -7.54 -14.88
N LEU A 297 -21.34 -7.88 -13.66
CA LEU A 297 -20.87 -9.05 -12.93
C LEU A 297 -21.13 -10.36 -13.69
N GLY A 298 -22.24 -10.43 -14.46
CA GLY A 298 -22.58 -11.60 -15.26
C GLY A 298 -21.68 -11.83 -16.49
N GLU A 299 -20.82 -10.87 -16.83
CA GLU A 299 -19.86 -11.00 -17.95
C GLU A 299 -18.42 -11.25 -17.48
N VAL A 300 -18.16 -11.21 -16.17
CA VAL A 300 -16.84 -11.51 -15.63
C VAL A 300 -16.53 -13.00 -15.83
N GLU A 301 -15.29 -13.29 -16.19
CA GLU A 301 -14.76 -14.65 -16.40
C GLU A 301 -13.67 -14.93 -15.33
N SER A 302 -13.22 -16.17 -15.23
CA SER A 302 -12.05 -16.49 -14.39
C SER A 302 -10.79 -15.78 -14.92
N MET A 303 -10.22 -14.91 -14.10
CA MET A 303 -9.10 -14.03 -14.44
C MET A 303 -7.77 -14.52 -13.86
N ILE A 304 -6.69 -14.06 -14.48
CA ILE A 304 -5.33 -14.20 -13.98
C ILE A 304 -4.54 -12.93 -14.24
N ALA A 305 -3.85 -12.41 -13.22
CA ALA A 305 -2.87 -11.33 -13.41
C ALA A 305 -1.46 -11.92 -13.49
N MET A 306 -0.81 -11.73 -14.63
CA MET A 306 0.55 -12.21 -14.88
C MET A 306 1.60 -11.28 -14.27
N PRO A 307 2.84 -11.76 -13.97
CA PRO A 307 3.89 -10.89 -13.42
C PRO A 307 4.17 -9.66 -14.32
N PHE A 308 4.56 -8.50 -13.77
CA PHE A 308 4.81 -8.23 -12.34
C PHE A 308 3.90 -7.13 -11.80
N HIS A 309 2.69 -7.02 -12.25
CA HIS A 309 1.71 -6.06 -11.70
C HIS A 309 0.32 -6.68 -11.71
N PRO A 310 -0.53 -6.43 -10.67
CA PRO A 310 -1.90 -6.95 -10.64
C PRO A 310 -2.77 -6.49 -11.83
N SER A 311 -2.44 -5.36 -12.49
CA SER A 311 -3.14 -4.91 -13.69
C SER A 311 -2.80 -5.66 -14.99
N ASN A 312 -1.79 -6.55 -14.98
CA ASN A 312 -1.44 -7.39 -16.14
C ASN A 312 -2.41 -8.56 -16.32
N VAL A 313 -3.69 -8.24 -16.52
CA VAL A 313 -4.82 -9.19 -16.41
C VAL A 313 -5.21 -9.77 -17.76
N TYR A 314 -5.44 -11.06 -17.74
CA TYR A 314 -6.00 -11.86 -18.84
C TYR A 314 -7.12 -12.76 -18.29
N THR A 315 -7.99 -13.28 -19.18
CA THR A 315 -8.80 -14.44 -18.80
C THR A 315 -7.91 -15.69 -18.79
N ILE A 316 -8.18 -16.65 -17.91
CA ILE A 316 -7.45 -17.94 -17.88
C ILE A 316 -7.54 -18.62 -19.24
N LYS A 317 -8.71 -18.56 -19.88
CA LYS A 317 -8.91 -19.06 -21.24
C LYS A 317 -7.92 -18.45 -22.23
N LYS A 318 -7.76 -17.11 -22.22
CA LYS A 318 -6.85 -16.41 -23.14
C LYS A 318 -5.37 -16.83 -22.93
N ILE A 319 -4.95 -17.07 -21.69
CA ILE A 319 -3.60 -17.55 -21.38
C ILE A 319 -3.37 -18.95 -21.96
N ASN A 320 -4.31 -19.87 -21.75
CA ASN A 320 -4.19 -21.24 -22.25
C ASN A 320 -4.23 -21.28 -23.79
N GLU A 321 -5.15 -20.59 -24.44
CA GLU A 321 -5.29 -20.52 -25.90
C GLU A 321 -4.14 -19.76 -26.57
N GLY A 322 -3.60 -18.72 -25.93
CA GLY A 322 -2.49 -17.91 -26.45
C GLY A 322 -1.14 -18.65 -26.47
N GLY A 323 -1.03 -19.69 -25.65
CA GLY A 323 0.09 -20.61 -25.67
C GLY A 323 1.45 -19.97 -25.44
N ARG A 324 2.48 -20.59 -26.01
CA ARG A 324 3.88 -20.15 -25.84
C ARG A 324 4.14 -18.75 -26.37
N ASP A 325 3.48 -18.35 -27.46
CA ASP A 325 3.72 -17.05 -28.10
C ASP A 325 3.24 -15.90 -27.20
N LEU A 326 2.06 -16.03 -26.60
CA LEU A 326 1.56 -15.04 -25.64
C LEU A 326 2.43 -14.98 -24.38
N LEU A 327 2.87 -16.12 -23.88
CA LEU A 327 3.73 -16.19 -22.68
C LEU A 327 5.12 -15.60 -22.95
N ALA A 328 5.68 -15.78 -24.15
CA ALA A 328 6.92 -15.13 -24.56
C ALA A 328 6.77 -13.59 -24.61
N GLU A 329 5.64 -13.11 -25.10
CA GLU A 329 5.35 -11.66 -25.10
C GLU A 329 5.20 -11.11 -23.66
N ILE A 330 4.53 -11.85 -22.78
CA ILE A 330 4.41 -11.47 -21.36
C ILE A 330 5.79 -11.43 -20.68
N GLU A 331 6.64 -12.42 -20.91
CA GLU A 331 8.02 -12.44 -20.39
C GLU A 331 8.85 -11.28 -20.94
N ARG A 332 8.72 -10.96 -22.24
CA ARG A 332 9.38 -9.80 -22.84
C ARG A 332 8.95 -8.49 -22.17
N GLN A 333 7.65 -8.31 -21.92
CA GLN A 333 7.14 -7.13 -21.20
C GLN A 333 7.68 -7.06 -19.77
N ALA A 334 7.81 -8.19 -19.07
CA ALA A 334 8.40 -8.26 -17.74
C ALA A 334 9.89 -7.85 -17.74
N VAL A 335 10.65 -8.29 -18.76
CA VAL A 335 12.06 -7.90 -18.96
C VAL A 335 12.19 -6.39 -19.21
N GLU A 336 11.31 -5.83 -20.06
CA GLU A 336 11.28 -4.39 -20.33
C GLU A 336 10.88 -3.59 -19.10
N GLN A 337 9.85 -4.03 -18.38
CA GLN A 337 9.36 -3.36 -17.15
C GLN A 337 10.45 -3.25 -16.09
N LEU A 338 11.31 -4.25 -15.96
CA LEU A 338 12.38 -4.29 -14.95
C LEU A 338 13.73 -3.82 -15.49
N ASP A 339 13.82 -3.45 -16.76
CA ASP A 339 15.08 -3.14 -17.45
C ASP A 339 16.19 -4.17 -17.15
N ASN A 340 15.82 -5.44 -17.12
CA ASN A 340 16.72 -6.53 -16.74
C ASN A 340 16.80 -7.59 -17.83
N LYS A 341 17.74 -7.42 -18.76
CA LYS A 341 17.95 -8.34 -19.90
C LYS A 341 18.42 -9.75 -19.50
N SER A 342 18.86 -9.94 -18.26
CA SER A 342 19.23 -11.27 -17.74
C SER A 342 18.03 -12.02 -17.14
N LEU A 343 16.86 -11.38 -17.06
CA LEU A 343 15.65 -12.00 -16.55
C LEU A 343 15.17 -13.11 -17.47
N SER A 344 14.91 -14.29 -16.91
CA SER A 344 14.22 -15.39 -17.58
C SER A 344 13.29 -16.09 -16.60
N LEU A 345 11.99 -15.95 -16.84
CA LEU A 345 10.95 -16.59 -16.03
C LEU A 345 10.59 -17.97 -16.56
N GLN A 346 11.03 -18.29 -17.78
CA GLN A 346 10.74 -19.54 -18.50
C GLN A 346 9.22 -19.78 -18.63
N LEU A 347 8.43 -18.72 -18.83
CA LEU A 347 6.97 -18.83 -18.95
C LEU A 347 6.53 -19.66 -20.19
N PRO A 348 7.16 -19.52 -21.38
CA PRO A 348 6.81 -20.32 -22.54
C PRO A 348 7.02 -21.84 -22.32
N GLU A 349 8.05 -22.21 -21.56
CA GLU A 349 8.39 -23.62 -21.27
C GLU A 349 7.37 -24.28 -20.36
N LYS A 350 6.63 -23.46 -19.57
CA LYS A 350 5.56 -23.94 -18.68
C LYS A 350 4.25 -24.21 -19.42
N HIS A 351 4.15 -23.90 -20.71
CA HIS A 351 2.99 -24.21 -21.52
C HIS A 351 3.19 -25.53 -22.27
N PHE A 352 2.46 -26.56 -21.84
CA PHE A 352 2.41 -27.88 -22.47
C PHE A 352 1.00 -28.47 -22.28
N ASP A 353 0.64 -29.46 -23.11
CA ASP A 353 -0.67 -30.08 -23.13
C ASP A 353 -1.85 -29.07 -23.22
N GLY A 354 -1.61 -27.94 -23.94
CA GLY A 354 -2.60 -26.91 -24.17
C GLY A 354 -2.91 -26.00 -22.97
N LYS A 355 -2.12 -26.06 -21.90
CA LYS A 355 -2.30 -25.27 -20.69
C LYS A 355 -0.98 -24.73 -20.13
N LEU A 356 -1.06 -23.56 -19.48
CA LEU A 356 0.00 -23.10 -18.61
C LEU A 356 0.03 -23.97 -17.35
N HIS A 357 1.21 -24.37 -16.89
CA HIS A 357 1.38 -25.10 -15.64
C HIS A 357 2.01 -24.22 -14.56
N LEU A 358 1.37 -24.20 -13.40
CA LEU A 358 1.86 -23.56 -12.18
C LEU A 358 2.65 -24.57 -11.35
N ASP A 359 3.66 -24.10 -10.62
CA ASP A 359 4.46 -24.93 -9.70
C ASP A 359 3.84 -24.97 -8.30
N GLN A 360 3.01 -23.98 -7.95
CA GLN A 360 2.45 -23.82 -6.62
C GLN A 360 1.11 -23.08 -6.68
N GLY A 361 0.18 -23.43 -5.77
CA GLY A 361 -1.07 -22.73 -5.52
C GLY A 361 -1.17 -22.31 -4.07
N ILE A 362 -1.53 -21.04 -3.79
CA ILE A 362 -1.65 -20.51 -2.43
C ILE A 362 -2.93 -19.70 -2.28
N ILE A 363 -3.68 -19.96 -1.21
CA ILE A 363 -4.81 -19.16 -0.76
C ILE A 363 -4.42 -18.51 0.56
N VAL A 364 -4.28 -17.16 0.59
CA VAL A 364 -3.63 -16.49 1.72
C VAL A 364 -4.10 -15.05 1.92
N GLY A 365 -3.93 -14.56 3.14
CA GLY A 365 -4.07 -13.16 3.50
C GLY A 365 -5.50 -12.66 3.60
N CYS A 366 -5.62 -11.35 3.59
CA CYS A 366 -6.89 -10.64 3.80
C CYS A 366 -7.85 -10.69 2.60
N SER A 367 -7.38 -11.12 1.43
CA SER A 367 -8.20 -11.36 0.23
C SER A 367 -8.55 -12.83 0.07
N GLY A 368 -7.57 -13.73 0.09
CA GLY A 368 -7.78 -15.15 -0.15
C GLY A 368 -8.27 -15.95 1.07
N GLY A 369 -7.77 -15.62 2.26
CA GLY A 369 -8.01 -16.37 3.49
C GLY A 369 -9.39 -16.21 4.14
N LEU A 370 -10.39 -15.67 3.43
CA LEU A 370 -11.76 -15.47 3.90
C LEU A 370 -12.52 -16.81 3.93
N TYR A 371 -13.51 -16.90 4.81
CA TYR A 371 -14.27 -18.14 5.04
C TYR A 371 -14.86 -18.70 3.75
N GLU A 372 -15.62 -17.89 3.00
CA GLU A 372 -16.27 -18.34 1.76
C GLU A 372 -15.24 -18.80 0.73
N ASN A 373 -14.14 -18.09 0.55
CA ASN A 373 -13.11 -18.46 -0.42
C ASN A 373 -12.49 -19.82 -0.13
N ILE A 374 -12.24 -20.12 1.16
CA ILE A 374 -11.66 -21.42 1.57
C ILE A 374 -12.70 -22.53 1.48
N MET A 375 -13.97 -22.23 1.82
CA MET A 375 -15.07 -23.19 1.66
C MET A 375 -15.26 -23.60 0.19
N GLN A 376 -15.25 -22.62 -0.73
CA GLN A 376 -15.33 -22.91 -2.16
C GLN A 376 -14.16 -23.76 -2.64
N ALA A 377 -12.93 -23.45 -2.18
CA ALA A 377 -11.76 -24.27 -2.49
C ALA A 377 -11.90 -25.71 -1.92
N ALA A 378 -12.39 -25.86 -0.69
CA ALA A 378 -12.65 -27.16 -0.08
C ALA A 378 -13.69 -27.97 -0.86
N ASN A 379 -14.78 -27.33 -1.29
CA ASN A 379 -15.81 -27.97 -2.12
C ASN A 379 -15.23 -28.49 -3.46
N ILE A 380 -14.36 -27.71 -4.09
CA ILE A 380 -13.70 -28.12 -5.36
C ILE A 380 -12.80 -29.34 -5.17
N VAL A 381 -12.02 -29.39 -4.08
CA VAL A 381 -11.05 -30.48 -3.85
C VAL A 381 -11.64 -31.70 -3.16
N ARG A 382 -12.87 -31.62 -2.63
CA ARG A 382 -13.54 -32.69 -1.91
C ARG A 382 -13.54 -34.02 -2.70
N GLY A 383 -12.99 -35.06 -2.10
CA GLY A 383 -12.88 -36.37 -2.73
C GLY A 383 -11.90 -36.49 -3.90
N LYS A 384 -11.09 -35.46 -4.14
CA LYS A 384 -10.06 -35.43 -5.18
C LYS A 384 -8.67 -35.34 -4.58
N SER A 385 -7.63 -35.35 -5.40
CA SER A 385 -6.23 -35.24 -4.96
C SER A 385 -5.49 -34.24 -5.83
N VAL A 386 -4.58 -33.49 -5.23
CA VAL A 386 -3.64 -32.60 -5.97
C VAL A 386 -2.50 -33.40 -6.61
N GLY A 387 -2.46 -34.69 -6.41
CA GLY A 387 -1.44 -35.62 -6.96
C GLY A 387 -0.15 -35.63 -6.15
N SER A 388 0.74 -36.54 -6.52
CA SER A 388 2.08 -36.74 -5.94
C SER A 388 3.18 -36.02 -6.76
N GLY A 389 2.78 -35.16 -7.70
CA GLY A 389 3.70 -34.41 -8.56
C GLY A 389 4.36 -33.25 -7.83
N ARG A 390 4.90 -32.33 -8.61
CA ARG A 390 5.68 -31.20 -8.14
C ARG A 390 4.83 -30.06 -7.56
N PHE A 391 3.54 -30.00 -7.92
CA PHE A 391 2.64 -28.92 -7.52
C PHE A 391 2.40 -28.93 -6.01
N ALA A 392 2.63 -27.82 -5.34
CA ALA A 392 2.35 -27.61 -3.91
C ALA A 392 1.08 -26.76 -3.74
N PHE A 393 0.25 -27.11 -2.73
CA PHE A 393 -0.96 -26.36 -2.42
C PHE A 393 -0.99 -25.99 -0.93
N SER A 394 -1.08 -24.68 -0.63
CA SER A 394 -1.13 -24.16 0.75
C SER A 394 -2.35 -23.25 0.96
N VAL A 395 -2.96 -23.34 2.15
CA VAL A 395 -4.14 -22.55 2.54
C VAL A 395 -3.92 -21.93 3.91
N TYR A 396 -4.17 -20.62 4.00
CA TYR A 396 -4.00 -19.79 5.20
C TYR A 396 -5.32 -19.10 5.55
N PRO A 397 -6.15 -19.64 6.48
CA PRO A 397 -7.30 -18.91 7.00
C PRO A 397 -6.85 -17.57 7.62
N SER A 398 -7.60 -16.49 7.37
CA SER A 398 -7.19 -15.14 7.76
C SER A 398 -7.37 -14.83 9.25
N SER A 399 -8.12 -15.68 9.98
CA SER A 399 -8.26 -15.58 11.44
C SER A 399 -8.50 -16.94 12.11
N GLN A 400 -8.24 -17.02 13.40
CA GLN A 400 -8.54 -18.22 14.21
C GLN A 400 -10.05 -18.50 14.30
N PRO A 401 -10.96 -17.52 14.43
CA PRO A 401 -12.39 -17.79 14.31
C PRO A 401 -12.76 -18.50 13.00
N ILE A 402 -12.25 -18.04 11.86
CA ILE A 402 -12.45 -18.70 10.55
C ILE A 402 -11.84 -20.10 10.57
N TYR A 403 -10.63 -20.26 11.09
CA TYR A 403 -9.95 -21.58 11.18
C TYR A 403 -10.79 -22.57 11.97
N LEU A 404 -11.33 -22.16 13.12
CA LEU A 404 -12.18 -23.00 13.96
C LEU A 404 -13.46 -23.43 13.26
N GLU A 405 -14.13 -22.52 12.55
CA GLU A 405 -15.36 -22.87 11.82
C GLU A 405 -15.08 -23.83 10.67
N LEU A 406 -14.01 -23.60 9.91
CA LEU A 406 -13.56 -24.53 8.85
C LEU A 406 -13.17 -25.90 9.41
N MET A 407 -12.70 -25.98 10.64
CA MET A 407 -12.42 -27.25 11.33
C MET A 407 -13.73 -27.94 11.74
N LYS A 408 -14.67 -27.19 12.34
CA LYS A 408 -15.97 -27.72 12.83
C LYS A 408 -16.81 -28.28 11.69
N ASN A 409 -16.82 -27.64 10.52
CA ASN A 409 -17.62 -28.07 9.37
C ASN A 409 -16.92 -29.06 8.44
N GLY A 410 -15.66 -29.43 8.73
CA GLY A 410 -14.90 -30.46 8.01
C GLY A 410 -14.16 -29.97 6.76
N ALA A 411 -14.22 -28.70 6.41
CA ALA A 411 -13.53 -28.16 5.22
C ALA A 411 -12.01 -28.38 5.28
N LEU A 412 -11.40 -28.28 6.48
CA LEU A 412 -9.97 -28.58 6.63
C LEU A 412 -9.65 -30.03 6.40
N VAL A 413 -10.58 -30.97 6.74
CA VAL A 413 -10.42 -32.39 6.46
C VAL A 413 -10.41 -32.62 4.95
N ASP A 414 -11.32 -32.01 4.21
CA ASP A 414 -11.37 -32.10 2.74
C ASP A 414 -10.09 -31.59 2.09
N LEU A 415 -9.63 -30.41 2.49
CA LEU A 415 -8.40 -29.80 1.99
C LEU A 415 -7.15 -30.67 2.27
N MET A 416 -6.97 -31.10 3.52
CA MET A 416 -5.82 -31.90 3.91
C MET A 416 -5.85 -33.29 3.25
N SER A 417 -7.02 -33.92 3.12
CA SER A 417 -7.19 -35.19 2.45
C SER A 417 -6.88 -35.13 0.96
N ALA A 418 -7.11 -33.96 0.34
CA ALA A 418 -6.72 -33.71 -1.04
C ALA A 418 -5.22 -33.45 -1.22
N GLY A 419 -4.47 -33.19 -0.15
CA GLY A 419 -3.03 -32.95 -0.15
C GLY A 419 -2.65 -31.46 0.05
N ALA A 420 -3.58 -30.60 0.48
CA ALA A 420 -3.27 -29.23 0.85
C ALA A 420 -2.55 -29.15 2.21
N ILE A 421 -1.66 -28.16 2.35
CA ILE A 421 -1.04 -27.81 3.62
C ILE A 421 -1.83 -26.66 4.22
N VAL A 422 -2.50 -26.89 5.35
CA VAL A 422 -3.25 -25.85 6.07
C VAL A 422 -2.34 -25.21 7.12
N ARG A 423 -2.30 -23.88 7.13
CA ARG A 423 -1.48 -23.10 8.04
C ARG A 423 -2.34 -22.13 8.86
N THR A 424 -1.73 -21.41 9.80
CA THR A 424 -2.41 -20.40 10.61
C THR A 424 -2.42 -19.02 9.93
N ALA A 425 -3.13 -18.05 10.53
CA ALA A 425 -3.22 -16.67 10.02
C ALA A 425 -1.84 -16.03 9.91
N PHE A 426 -1.44 -15.67 8.70
CA PHE A 426 -0.13 -15.11 8.41
C PHE A 426 -0.11 -14.41 7.04
N CYS A 427 0.48 -13.24 6.96
CA CYS A 427 0.59 -12.48 5.71
C CYS A 427 1.82 -12.84 4.87
N GLY A 428 2.74 -13.66 5.39
CA GLY A 428 4.04 -13.93 4.80
C GLY A 428 4.10 -14.16 3.29
N PRO A 429 3.34 -15.10 2.73
CA PRO A 429 3.34 -15.32 1.28
C PRO A 429 2.88 -14.12 0.45
N CYS A 430 2.09 -13.19 1.00
CA CYS A 430 1.68 -11.99 0.28
C CYS A 430 2.83 -10.99 0.04
N PHE A 431 3.92 -11.06 0.83
CA PHE A 431 5.05 -10.15 0.72
C PHE A 431 6.43 -10.82 0.57
N GLY A 432 6.45 -12.11 0.28
CA GLY A 432 7.68 -12.86 -0.02
C GLY A 432 8.38 -13.48 1.20
N ALA A 433 7.65 -13.72 2.30
CA ALA A 433 8.15 -14.41 3.47
C ALA A 433 7.38 -15.71 3.69
N GLY A 434 7.89 -16.83 3.19
CA GLY A 434 7.31 -18.15 3.29
C GLY A 434 6.65 -18.67 2.02
N ASP A 435 6.55 -19.98 1.90
CA ASP A 435 6.05 -20.74 0.73
C ASP A 435 6.65 -20.24 -0.59
N THR A 436 7.97 -20.05 -0.60
CA THR A 436 8.72 -19.63 -1.79
C THR A 436 8.81 -20.77 -2.80
N PRO A 437 8.49 -20.56 -4.08
CA PRO A 437 8.65 -21.56 -5.11
C PRO A 437 10.13 -21.76 -5.47
N ASN A 438 10.44 -22.81 -6.24
CA ASN A 438 11.78 -23.05 -6.75
C ASN A 438 12.24 -21.97 -7.76
N ASN A 439 13.51 -21.99 -8.11
CA ASN A 439 14.04 -21.14 -9.19
C ASN A 439 13.23 -21.31 -10.50
N THR A 440 12.88 -20.21 -11.13
CA THR A 440 11.97 -20.11 -12.27
C THR A 440 10.52 -20.56 -11.99
N GLY A 441 10.17 -20.89 -10.73
CA GLY A 441 8.83 -21.31 -10.36
C GLY A 441 7.78 -20.20 -10.57
N LEU A 442 6.58 -20.59 -10.99
CA LEU A 442 5.40 -19.73 -11.10
C LEU A 442 4.39 -20.15 -10.03
N SER A 443 4.16 -19.26 -9.06
CA SER A 443 3.20 -19.46 -7.97
C SER A 443 1.87 -18.79 -8.29
N GLY A 444 0.78 -19.56 -8.38
CA GLY A 444 -0.58 -19.00 -8.51
C GLY A 444 -1.18 -18.70 -7.13
N ARG A 445 -1.54 -17.45 -6.87
CA ARG A 445 -1.98 -17.03 -5.53
C ARG A 445 -3.30 -16.28 -5.55
N HIS A 446 -4.20 -16.62 -4.63
CA HIS A 446 -5.20 -15.68 -4.19
C HIS A 446 -4.57 -14.84 -3.08
N ALA A 447 -3.98 -13.74 -3.48
CA ALA A 447 -3.28 -12.76 -2.67
C ALA A 447 -3.42 -11.38 -3.34
N THR A 448 -2.85 -10.33 -2.78
CA THR A 448 -3.08 -8.98 -3.28
C THR A 448 -2.07 -8.51 -4.31
N ARG A 449 -0.83 -9.02 -4.32
CA ARG A 449 0.26 -8.50 -5.17
C ARG A 449 1.11 -9.57 -5.81
N ASN A 450 1.57 -9.27 -7.03
CA ASN A 450 2.53 -10.07 -7.80
C ASN A 450 3.73 -9.26 -8.29
N PHE A 451 4.11 -8.22 -7.55
CA PHE A 451 5.31 -7.42 -7.83
C PHE A 451 6.57 -8.29 -7.81
N PRO A 452 7.68 -7.82 -8.39
CA PRO A 452 8.94 -8.54 -8.36
C PRO A 452 9.33 -8.95 -6.95
N ASN A 453 9.83 -10.18 -6.80
CA ASN A 453 10.29 -10.78 -5.53
C ASN A 453 9.21 -10.97 -4.44
N ARG A 454 7.93 -10.83 -4.78
CA ARG A 454 6.81 -11.14 -3.86
C ARG A 454 6.66 -12.63 -3.58
N GLU A 455 7.29 -13.46 -4.36
CA GLU A 455 7.41 -14.90 -4.14
C GLU A 455 8.53 -15.27 -3.14
N GLY A 456 9.46 -14.35 -2.85
CA GLY A 456 10.55 -14.54 -1.90
C GLY A 456 11.87 -15.01 -2.51
N SER A 457 12.07 -14.89 -3.84
CA SER A 457 13.34 -15.21 -4.48
C SER A 457 14.49 -14.31 -4.00
N LYS A 458 15.72 -14.79 -4.13
CA LYS A 458 16.96 -14.08 -3.76
C LYS A 458 17.81 -13.83 -5.00
N PRO A 459 17.65 -12.71 -5.71
CA PRO A 459 18.34 -12.44 -6.97
C PRO A 459 19.87 -12.48 -6.87
N GLY A 460 20.44 -12.16 -5.72
CA GLY A 460 21.88 -12.22 -5.48
C GLY A 460 22.52 -13.60 -5.71
N ASN A 461 21.72 -14.66 -5.65
CA ASN A 461 22.13 -16.04 -5.95
C ASN A 461 21.75 -16.47 -7.39
N GLY A 462 21.36 -15.56 -8.26
CA GLY A 462 20.86 -15.86 -9.60
C GLY A 462 19.49 -16.55 -9.62
N GLN A 463 18.77 -16.52 -8.48
CA GLN A 463 17.44 -17.11 -8.37
C GLN A 463 16.38 -16.10 -8.79
N ILE A 464 15.40 -16.58 -9.54
CA ILE A 464 14.20 -15.84 -9.88
C ILE A 464 13.00 -16.77 -9.88
N SER A 465 11.88 -16.25 -9.43
CA SER A 465 10.55 -16.87 -9.55
C SER A 465 9.50 -15.78 -9.67
N SER A 466 8.25 -16.14 -9.84
CA SER A 466 7.21 -15.16 -10.07
C SER A 466 5.86 -15.57 -9.49
N VAL A 467 4.99 -14.60 -9.32
CA VAL A 467 3.62 -14.79 -8.84
C VAL A 467 2.63 -14.40 -9.95
N ALA A 468 1.62 -15.23 -10.15
CA ALA A 468 0.39 -14.87 -10.84
C ALA A 468 -0.76 -14.81 -9.83
N LEU A 469 -1.66 -13.82 -9.96
CA LEU A 469 -2.83 -13.71 -9.09
C LEU A 469 -4.05 -14.31 -9.76
N LEU A 470 -4.79 -15.13 -9.01
CA LEU A 470 -6.06 -15.71 -9.47
C LEU A 470 -6.96 -16.04 -8.27
N ASP A 471 -8.25 -16.20 -8.50
CA ASP A 471 -9.21 -16.50 -7.45
C ASP A 471 -8.96 -17.88 -6.80
N SER A 472 -9.31 -18.03 -5.53
CA SER A 472 -9.17 -19.27 -4.75
C SER A 472 -9.84 -20.47 -5.41
N ARG A 473 -10.97 -20.24 -6.09
CA ARG A 473 -11.70 -21.27 -6.84
C ARG A 473 -10.86 -21.80 -8.00
N SER A 474 -10.23 -20.89 -8.76
CA SER A 474 -9.33 -21.25 -9.87
C SER A 474 -7.98 -21.82 -9.36
N VAL A 475 -7.49 -21.38 -8.19
CA VAL A 475 -6.33 -22.03 -7.51
C VAL A 475 -6.66 -23.49 -7.20
N ALA A 476 -7.82 -23.76 -6.58
CA ALA A 476 -8.25 -25.13 -6.24
C ALA A 476 -8.52 -25.98 -7.50
N ALA A 477 -9.14 -25.42 -8.54
CA ALA A 477 -9.34 -26.08 -9.83
C ALA A 477 -8.02 -26.46 -10.50
N THR A 478 -7.03 -25.60 -10.42
CA THR A 478 -5.67 -25.84 -10.91
C THR A 478 -4.97 -26.92 -10.07
N ALA A 479 -5.17 -26.90 -8.74
CA ALA A 479 -4.58 -27.89 -7.83
C ALA A 479 -5.04 -29.32 -8.13
N ILE A 480 -6.34 -29.55 -8.30
CA ILE A 480 -6.86 -30.91 -8.64
C ILE A 480 -6.46 -31.40 -10.03
N ASN A 481 -5.94 -30.51 -10.87
CA ASN A 481 -5.38 -30.83 -12.18
C ASN A 481 -3.83 -30.83 -12.16
N GLY A 482 -3.22 -31.04 -10.98
CA GLY A 482 -1.76 -31.20 -10.84
C GLY A 482 -0.95 -29.97 -11.26
N GLY A 483 -1.51 -28.76 -11.19
CA GLY A 483 -0.88 -27.51 -11.59
C GLY A 483 -1.26 -27.00 -12.98
N ALA A 484 -1.99 -27.76 -13.79
CA ALA A 484 -2.51 -27.30 -15.08
C ALA A 484 -3.56 -26.21 -14.89
N LEU A 485 -3.26 -24.99 -15.32
CA LEU A 485 -4.10 -23.81 -15.12
C LEU A 485 -5.54 -24.03 -15.61
N THR A 486 -6.49 -24.02 -14.68
CA THR A 486 -7.88 -24.34 -14.93
C THR A 486 -8.78 -23.26 -14.35
N ALA A 487 -9.66 -22.71 -15.19
CA ALA A 487 -10.68 -21.78 -14.74
C ALA A 487 -11.74 -22.50 -13.90
N ALA A 488 -12.14 -21.93 -12.80
CA ALA A 488 -13.20 -22.51 -11.96
C ALA A 488 -14.56 -22.50 -12.68
N THR A 489 -14.75 -21.61 -13.65
CA THR A 489 -15.92 -21.58 -14.53
C THR A 489 -16.03 -22.79 -15.48
N ASP A 490 -14.94 -23.54 -15.66
CA ASP A 490 -14.88 -24.70 -16.56
C ASP A 490 -15.09 -26.04 -15.84
N ILE A 491 -15.36 -26.02 -14.54
CA ILE A 491 -15.55 -27.22 -13.73
C ILE A 491 -16.90 -27.17 -13.00
N GLU A 492 -17.49 -28.33 -12.83
CA GLU A 492 -18.68 -28.50 -12.00
C GLU A 492 -18.30 -28.90 -10.57
N TYR A 493 -18.83 -28.20 -9.59
CA TYR A 493 -18.67 -28.47 -8.17
C TYR A 493 -19.86 -27.91 -7.38
N ASP A 494 -20.06 -28.43 -6.17
CA ASP A 494 -21.06 -27.90 -5.25
C ASP A 494 -20.59 -26.57 -4.69
N ASP A 495 -21.24 -25.45 -5.03
CA ASP A 495 -20.88 -24.10 -4.61
C ASP A 495 -21.61 -23.62 -3.34
N VAL A 496 -22.37 -24.51 -2.69
CA VAL A 496 -23.07 -24.19 -1.45
C VAL A 496 -22.06 -23.99 -0.31
N VAL A 497 -22.10 -22.82 0.28
CA VAL A 497 -21.30 -22.47 1.45
C VAL A 497 -22.19 -22.52 2.69
N PRO A 498 -21.87 -23.34 3.71
CA PRO A 498 -22.57 -23.34 4.99
C PRO A 498 -22.50 -21.95 5.65
N ALA A 499 -23.54 -21.62 6.43
CA ALA A 499 -23.53 -20.40 7.22
C ALA A 499 -22.31 -20.32 8.13
N TYR A 500 -21.66 -19.17 8.18
CA TYR A 500 -20.52 -18.92 9.08
C TYR A 500 -21.03 -18.71 10.52
N HIS A 501 -20.38 -19.36 11.49
CA HIS A 501 -20.64 -19.15 12.90
C HIS A 501 -19.39 -18.57 13.56
N TYR A 502 -19.48 -17.31 13.94
CA TYR A 502 -18.39 -16.61 14.58
C TYR A 502 -18.21 -17.06 16.05
N ASP A 503 -16.97 -17.38 16.42
CA ASP A 503 -16.58 -17.79 17.77
C ASP A 503 -15.35 -16.95 18.17
N ASP A 504 -15.54 -15.97 19.05
CA ASP A 504 -14.52 -15.00 19.47
C ASP A 504 -13.61 -15.49 20.61
N LYS A 505 -13.83 -16.72 21.12
CA LYS A 505 -13.01 -17.30 22.21
C LYS A 505 -11.50 -17.21 21.99
N PRO A 506 -10.96 -17.41 20.75
CA PRO A 506 -9.53 -17.20 20.54
C PRO A 506 -9.05 -15.78 20.85
N TYR A 507 -9.88 -14.78 20.58
CA TYR A 507 -9.58 -13.38 20.90
C TYR A 507 -9.72 -13.10 22.39
N GLU A 508 -10.82 -13.49 23.01
CA GLU A 508 -11.02 -13.36 24.46
C GLU A 508 -9.88 -13.98 25.28
N SER A 509 -9.33 -15.09 24.79
CA SER A 509 -8.28 -15.84 25.50
C SER A 509 -6.88 -15.24 25.37
N LYS A 510 -6.58 -14.47 24.31
CA LYS A 510 -5.21 -14.11 23.97
C LYS A 510 -4.97 -12.65 23.61
N VAL A 511 -5.98 -11.91 23.17
CA VAL A 511 -5.82 -10.48 22.87
C VAL A 511 -5.73 -9.68 24.15
N TYR A 512 -4.69 -8.89 24.29
CA TYR A 512 -4.63 -7.87 25.34
C TYR A 512 -5.41 -6.62 24.89
N SER A 513 -6.40 -6.23 25.67
CA SER A 513 -7.21 -5.02 25.43
C SER A 513 -7.09 -4.09 26.61
N GLY A 514 -6.35 -2.98 26.47
CA GLY A 514 -6.09 -1.98 27.50
C GLY A 514 -6.38 -0.55 27.03
N PHE A 515 -7.24 -0.39 26.02
CA PHE A 515 -7.59 0.96 25.54
C PHE A 515 -8.23 1.78 26.67
N ASN A 516 -7.77 3.03 26.84
CA ASN A 516 -8.08 3.93 27.97
C ASN A 516 -7.58 3.48 29.36
N GLU A 517 -6.77 2.44 29.44
CA GLU A 517 -6.18 1.93 30.67
C GLU A 517 -4.62 1.95 30.60
N PRO A 518 -4.00 3.12 30.34
CA PRO A 518 -2.53 3.20 30.28
C PRO A 518 -1.92 2.95 31.66
N ASN A 519 -0.89 2.12 31.70
CA ASN A 519 -0.10 1.90 32.91
C ASN A 519 1.30 2.51 32.75
N LYS A 520 1.49 3.73 33.26
CA LYS A 520 2.76 4.47 33.14
C LYS A 520 3.94 3.78 33.83
N ASP A 521 3.71 2.86 34.74
CA ASP A 521 4.74 2.11 35.45
C ASP A 521 5.27 0.92 34.62
N THR A 522 4.58 0.56 33.54
CA THR A 522 5.09 -0.50 32.64
C THR A 522 6.37 -0.02 31.94
N GLU A 523 7.45 -0.77 32.11
CA GLU A 523 8.71 -0.54 31.38
C GLU A 523 8.56 -1.00 29.93
N LEU A 524 9.09 -0.18 29.00
CA LEU A 524 9.20 -0.59 27.59
C LEU A 524 10.35 -1.58 27.43
N VAL A 525 10.06 -2.72 26.81
CA VAL A 525 11.04 -3.77 26.59
C VAL A 525 11.67 -3.61 25.20
N TYR A 526 12.90 -3.11 25.18
CA TYR A 526 13.67 -2.93 23.93
C TYR A 526 14.56 -4.14 23.67
N GLY A 527 14.41 -4.75 22.50
CA GLY A 527 15.38 -5.73 22.00
C GLY A 527 16.65 -5.06 21.45
N PRO A 528 17.76 -5.80 21.30
CA PRO A 528 19.02 -5.27 20.76
C PRO A 528 18.93 -4.67 19.36
N SER A 529 17.96 -5.09 18.57
CA SER A 529 17.70 -4.62 17.20
C SER A 529 16.74 -3.44 17.10
N ILE A 530 16.21 -2.95 18.23
CA ILE A 530 15.35 -1.76 18.26
C ILE A 530 16.25 -0.54 18.52
N LYS A 531 16.45 0.30 17.50
CA LYS A 531 17.36 1.46 17.56
C LYS A 531 16.60 2.77 17.44
N PRO A 532 17.06 3.84 18.13
CA PRO A 532 16.46 5.17 17.97
C PRO A 532 16.75 5.74 16.58
N TRP A 533 15.92 6.70 16.18
CA TRP A 533 16.17 7.49 14.97
C TRP A 533 17.44 8.33 15.12
N PRO A 534 18.18 8.58 14.00
CA PRO A 534 19.28 9.53 14.02
C PRO A 534 18.78 10.95 14.28
N SER A 535 19.66 11.82 14.77
CA SER A 535 19.41 13.26 14.79
C SER A 535 19.28 13.79 13.37
N ILE A 536 18.28 14.64 13.14
CA ILE A 536 17.99 15.24 11.83
C ILE A 536 18.05 16.76 12.00
N GLU A 537 18.84 17.43 11.15
CA GLU A 537 18.98 18.88 11.17
C GLU A 537 17.82 19.58 10.49
N GLU A 538 17.55 20.85 10.88
CA GLU A 538 16.60 21.73 10.22
C GLU A 538 17.03 22.03 8.77
N LEU A 539 16.03 22.43 7.95
CA LEU A 539 16.31 22.88 6.60
C LEU A 539 17.14 24.17 6.61
N THR A 540 18.30 24.14 5.95
CA THR A 540 19.15 25.32 5.77
C THR A 540 18.58 26.29 4.74
N PRO A 541 19.03 27.58 4.71
CA PRO A 541 18.58 28.55 3.71
C PRO A 541 18.73 28.04 2.27
N ASN A 542 19.81 27.35 1.95
CA ASN A 542 20.07 26.76 0.63
C ASN A 542 20.32 25.26 0.79
N VAL A 543 20.15 24.50 -0.30
CA VAL A 543 20.53 23.09 -0.34
C VAL A 543 21.36 22.78 -1.59
N LEU A 544 22.38 21.93 -1.41
CA LEU A 544 23.17 21.35 -2.48
C LEU A 544 22.87 19.86 -2.55
N LEU A 545 22.15 19.45 -3.57
CA LEU A 545 21.68 18.09 -3.77
C LEU A 545 22.62 17.34 -4.71
N LYS A 546 23.25 16.24 -4.24
CA LYS A 546 24.03 15.33 -5.08
C LYS A 546 23.10 14.29 -5.71
N VAL A 547 23.08 14.18 -7.02
CA VAL A 547 22.34 13.12 -7.73
C VAL A 547 23.03 11.78 -7.51
N VAL A 548 22.48 10.92 -6.66
CA VAL A 548 23.09 9.61 -6.31
C VAL A 548 22.37 8.44 -6.98
N ALA A 549 21.14 8.65 -7.45
CA ALA A 549 20.38 7.72 -8.27
C ALA A 549 19.51 8.47 -9.29
N TYR A 550 19.44 7.93 -10.51
CA TYR A 550 18.59 8.41 -11.60
C TYR A 550 17.85 7.21 -12.17
N ILE A 551 16.51 7.19 -12.01
CA ILE A 551 15.64 6.07 -12.37
C ILE A 551 14.67 6.53 -13.44
N ASP A 552 14.88 6.07 -14.67
CA ASP A 552 14.11 6.46 -15.85
C ASP A 552 12.95 5.50 -16.18
N ASP A 553 12.62 4.60 -15.25
CA ASP A 553 11.46 3.71 -15.41
C ASP A 553 10.16 4.50 -15.38
N PRO A 554 9.13 4.07 -16.12
CA PRO A 554 7.82 4.72 -16.11
C PRO A 554 7.19 4.81 -14.71
N VAL A 555 7.43 3.81 -13.85
CA VAL A 555 6.96 3.76 -12.46
C VAL A 555 8.01 3.06 -11.62
N THR A 556 8.29 3.60 -10.43
CA THR A 556 9.16 2.95 -9.43
C THR A 556 8.31 2.56 -8.23
N THR A 557 8.28 1.27 -7.94
CA THR A 557 7.48 0.73 -6.82
C THR A 557 8.16 0.98 -5.47
N THR A 558 7.37 0.96 -4.40
CA THR A 558 7.92 1.03 -3.04
C THR A 558 8.76 -0.21 -2.70
N ASP A 559 8.54 -1.34 -3.36
CA ASP A 559 9.36 -2.56 -3.21
C ASP A 559 10.74 -2.43 -3.85
N GLU A 560 10.88 -1.62 -4.90
CA GLU A 560 12.18 -1.27 -5.50
C GLU A 560 12.93 -0.23 -4.65
N LEU A 561 12.19 0.70 -4.02
CA LEU A 561 12.79 1.68 -3.11
C LEU A 561 13.29 1.03 -1.83
N ILE A 562 12.56 0.06 -1.27
CA ILE A 562 12.96 -0.74 -0.11
C ILE A 562 12.30 -2.13 -0.17
N PRO A 563 13.07 -3.23 -0.32
CA PRO A 563 12.51 -4.58 -0.44
C PRO A 563 11.68 -5.00 0.78
N SER A 564 10.53 -5.69 0.57
CA SER A 564 9.62 -6.05 1.66
C SER A 564 10.06 -7.23 2.50
N GLY A 565 10.08 -8.40 1.89
CA GLY A 565 10.28 -9.66 2.59
C GLY A 565 11.69 -9.81 3.17
N GLU A 566 12.70 -9.43 2.37
CA GLU A 566 14.10 -9.51 2.74
C GLU A 566 14.47 -8.65 3.95
N THR A 567 13.79 -7.51 4.11
CA THR A 567 14.09 -6.52 5.14
C THR A 567 13.15 -6.57 6.33
N SER A 568 12.20 -7.48 6.36
CA SER A 568 11.14 -7.49 7.37
C SER A 568 11.66 -7.54 8.81
N SER A 569 12.76 -8.26 9.06
CA SER A 569 13.39 -8.37 10.38
C SER A 569 14.24 -7.17 10.80
N TYR A 570 14.50 -6.22 9.91
CA TYR A 570 15.36 -5.03 10.22
C TYR A 570 14.55 -3.75 10.42
N ARG A 571 13.21 -3.84 10.41
CA ARG A 571 12.30 -2.67 10.41
C ARG A 571 12.40 -1.79 11.65
N SER A 572 12.89 -2.33 12.75
CA SER A 572 13.07 -1.61 14.03
C SER A 572 14.48 -1.01 14.21
N ASP A 573 15.38 -1.23 13.24
CA ASP A 573 16.70 -0.61 13.18
C ASP A 573 16.84 0.25 11.93
N PRO A 574 16.66 1.58 12.04
CA PRO A 574 16.71 2.49 10.88
C PRO A 574 18.02 2.41 10.11
N TYR A 575 19.14 2.15 10.81
CA TYR A 575 20.47 2.09 10.19
C TYR A 575 20.65 0.79 9.41
N ALA A 576 20.36 -0.36 10.04
CA ALA A 576 20.45 -1.65 9.37
C ALA A 576 19.47 -1.76 8.18
N LEU A 577 18.25 -1.23 8.34
CA LEU A 577 17.25 -1.20 7.27
C LEU A 577 17.70 -0.36 6.08
N SER A 578 18.32 0.80 6.33
CA SER A 578 18.73 1.73 5.26
C SER A 578 19.78 1.11 4.31
N GLU A 579 20.53 0.10 4.75
CA GLU A 579 21.49 -0.63 3.90
C GLU A 579 20.84 -1.35 2.70
N PHE A 580 19.52 -1.54 2.74
CA PHE A 580 18.75 -2.19 1.67
C PHE A 580 18.06 -1.18 0.74
N ALA A 581 18.20 0.12 1.00
CA ALA A 581 17.54 1.14 0.15
C ALA A 581 18.04 1.05 -1.29
N LEU A 582 17.09 0.92 -2.25
CA LEU A 582 17.37 0.77 -3.70
C LEU A 582 18.31 -0.39 -4.06
N SER A 583 18.60 -1.33 -3.13
CA SER A 583 19.59 -2.39 -3.31
C SER A 583 19.38 -3.27 -4.54
N ARG A 584 18.14 -3.40 -4.98
CA ARG A 584 17.76 -4.20 -6.16
C ARG A 584 17.71 -3.40 -7.46
N LYS A 585 17.55 -2.08 -7.38
CA LYS A 585 17.38 -1.20 -8.54
C LYS A 585 18.66 -0.42 -8.87
N VAL A 586 19.29 0.13 -7.84
CA VAL A 586 20.54 0.90 -7.94
C VAL A 586 21.49 0.43 -6.82
N PRO A 587 22.18 -0.69 -6.97
CA PRO A 587 23.01 -1.29 -5.91
C PRO A 587 24.07 -0.33 -5.33
N GLU A 588 24.56 0.62 -6.13
CA GLU A 588 25.56 1.62 -5.72
C GLU A 588 24.96 2.78 -4.90
N TYR A 589 23.64 2.88 -4.80
CA TYR A 589 22.95 3.99 -4.15
C TYR A 589 23.41 4.18 -2.70
N VAL A 590 23.42 3.12 -1.90
CA VAL A 590 23.77 3.17 -0.48
C VAL A 590 25.18 3.74 -0.27
N GLY A 591 26.16 3.25 -1.04
CA GLY A 591 27.54 3.73 -0.97
C GLY A 591 27.67 5.21 -1.33
N ARG A 592 26.99 5.64 -2.41
CA ARG A 592 27.00 7.05 -2.85
C ARG A 592 26.31 7.96 -1.84
N ALA A 593 25.16 7.55 -1.29
CA ALA A 593 24.41 8.34 -0.33
C ALA A 593 25.17 8.49 1.00
N LYS A 594 25.81 7.41 1.49
CA LYS A 594 26.66 7.47 2.68
C LYS A 594 27.84 8.45 2.53
N ALA A 595 28.49 8.48 1.39
CA ALA A 595 29.58 9.43 1.14
C ALA A 595 29.08 10.88 1.30
N VAL A 596 27.90 11.21 0.72
CA VAL A 596 27.30 12.55 0.85
C VAL A 596 26.90 12.84 2.30
N ARG A 597 26.32 11.87 2.99
CA ARG A 597 25.99 11.99 4.43
C ARG A 597 27.24 12.30 5.28
N ASP A 598 28.34 11.63 4.98
CA ASP A 598 29.60 11.85 5.73
C ASP A 598 30.16 13.25 5.46
N TRP A 599 29.96 13.84 4.25
CA TRP A 599 30.30 15.23 3.97
C TRP A 599 29.43 16.18 4.81
N GLU A 600 28.11 15.94 4.85
CA GLU A 600 27.20 16.76 5.66
C GLU A 600 27.54 16.67 7.15
N LYS A 601 27.91 15.50 7.65
CA LYS A 601 28.36 15.34 9.02
C LYS A 601 29.61 16.18 9.31
N SER A 602 30.61 16.14 8.43
CA SER A 602 31.81 16.98 8.55
C SER A 602 31.45 18.47 8.55
N ARG A 603 30.48 18.90 7.70
CA ARG A 603 29.97 20.29 7.71
C ARG A 603 29.39 20.68 9.07
N GLN A 604 28.56 19.84 9.67
CA GLN A 604 27.91 20.07 10.96
C GLN A 604 28.96 20.12 12.10
N GLU A 605 30.00 19.34 12.01
CA GLU A 605 31.13 19.32 12.95
C GLU A 605 32.10 20.50 12.73
N GLY A 606 31.89 21.32 11.69
CA GLY A 606 32.78 22.44 11.34
C GLY A 606 34.07 22.01 10.69
N GLU A 607 34.15 20.78 10.17
CA GLU A 607 35.31 20.23 9.48
C GLU A 607 35.25 20.51 7.97
N SER A 608 36.40 20.61 7.34
CA SER A 608 36.55 20.87 5.90
C SER A 608 36.98 19.60 5.17
N ALA A 609 36.07 18.61 5.03
CA ALA A 609 36.33 17.44 4.19
C ALA A 609 36.65 17.86 2.75
N ALA A 610 37.67 17.27 2.13
CA ALA A 610 38.18 17.70 0.82
C ALA A 610 37.07 17.64 -0.28
N ASP A 611 36.25 16.59 -0.28
CA ASP A 611 35.17 16.42 -1.25
C ASP A 611 34.04 17.46 -1.03
N LEU A 612 33.75 17.83 0.22
CA LEU A 612 32.79 18.87 0.57
C LEU A 612 33.27 20.24 0.06
N VAL A 613 34.54 20.57 0.30
CA VAL A 613 35.15 21.81 -0.22
C VAL A 613 35.08 21.85 -1.73
N THR A 614 35.43 20.73 -2.39
CA THR A 614 35.35 20.60 -3.85
C THR A 614 33.93 20.84 -4.36
N ALA A 615 32.92 20.27 -3.71
CA ALA A 615 31.52 20.47 -4.09
C ALA A 615 31.11 21.95 -4.05
N TYR A 616 31.46 22.68 -2.99
CA TYR A 616 31.17 24.12 -2.90
C TYR A 616 31.97 24.94 -3.91
N GLU A 617 33.25 24.65 -4.14
CA GLU A 617 34.05 25.34 -5.15
C GLU A 617 33.49 25.13 -6.57
N GLU A 618 32.98 23.93 -6.90
CA GLU A 618 32.29 23.69 -8.17
C GLU A 618 31.04 24.57 -8.34
N VAL A 619 30.23 24.71 -7.27
CA VAL A 619 29.06 25.61 -7.29
C VAL A 619 29.47 27.05 -7.46
N LYS A 620 30.46 27.52 -6.71
CA LYS A 620 31.00 28.89 -6.83
C LYS A 620 31.49 29.20 -8.23
N GLN A 621 32.29 28.29 -8.79
CA GLN A 621 32.80 28.44 -10.15
C GLN A 621 31.69 28.49 -11.18
N ALA A 622 30.73 27.57 -11.10
CA ALA A 622 29.63 27.45 -12.06
C ALA A 622 28.70 28.68 -12.08
N LEU A 623 28.50 29.31 -10.92
CA LEU A 623 27.55 30.39 -10.72
C LEU A 623 28.19 31.76 -10.52
N GLY A 624 29.52 31.83 -10.46
CA GLY A 624 30.25 33.09 -10.23
C GLY A 624 30.01 33.67 -8.82
N LEU A 625 29.83 32.82 -7.80
CA LEU A 625 29.58 33.27 -6.43
C LEU A 625 30.88 33.73 -5.77
N THR A 626 30.80 34.86 -5.04
CA THR A 626 31.94 35.51 -4.35
C THR A 626 32.05 35.11 -2.88
N GLU A 627 31.04 34.41 -2.35
CA GLU A 627 30.98 33.91 -0.98
C GLU A 627 32.12 32.93 -0.70
N SER A 628 32.65 32.92 0.53
CA SER A 628 33.67 31.94 0.90
C SER A 628 33.05 30.52 1.06
N VAL A 629 33.85 29.47 0.92
CA VAL A 629 33.39 28.09 1.19
C VAL A 629 32.88 27.96 2.62
N GLU A 630 33.54 28.62 3.57
CA GLU A 630 33.12 28.61 4.98
C GLU A 630 31.74 29.25 5.20
N ASP A 631 31.42 30.33 4.47
CA ASP A 631 30.11 30.98 4.58
C ASP A 631 29.04 30.17 3.85
N MET A 632 29.35 29.58 2.70
CA MET A 632 28.47 28.61 2.05
C MET A 632 28.16 27.42 2.97
N ALA A 633 29.14 26.89 3.66
CA ALA A 633 28.95 25.79 4.60
C ALA A 633 27.97 26.11 5.75
N LYS A 634 27.90 27.37 6.18
CA LYS A 634 26.94 27.81 7.21
C LYS A 634 25.49 27.87 6.70
N SER A 635 25.31 28.19 5.42
CA SER A 635 24.00 28.49 4.83
C SER A 635 23.45 27.36 3.92
N THR A 636 24.28 26.37 3.58
CA THR A 636 23.97 25.36 2.55
C THR A 636 24.26 23.97 3.04
N ALA A 637 23.25 23.17 3.32
CA ALA A 637 23.40 21.75 3.59
C ALA A 637 23.69 20.97 2.31
N VAL A 638 24.48 19.90 2.45
CA VAL A 638 24.75 18.95 1.36
C VAL A 638 23.98 17.67 1.60
N SER A 639 23.18 17.23 0.63
CA SER A 639 22.32 16.06 0.78
C SER A 639 22.32 15.22 -0.47
N SER A 640 22.00 13.93 -0.33
CA SER A 640 21.76 13.06 -1.46
C SER A 640 20.33 13.28 -2.04
N MET A 641 20.20 13.04 -3.34
CA MET A 641 18.93 13.16 -4.05
C MET A 641 18.72 11.98 -5.00
N VAL A 642 17.49 11.49 -5.04
CA VAL A 642 17.01 10.48 -5.98
C VAL A 642 16.10 11.14 -6.99
N TYR A 643 16.40 10.96 -8.28
CA TYR A 643 15.46 11.21 -9.36
C TYR A 643 14.75 9.93 -9.75
N ALA A 644 13.43 9.99 -9.92
CA ALA A 644 12.62 8.93 -10.53
C ALA A 644 11.40 9.53 -11.23
N ASN A 645 11.01 9.01 -12.40
CA ASN A 645 9.88 9.54 -13.16
C ASN A 645 8.59 9.54 -12.35
N ARG A 646 8.25 8.39 -11.75
CA ARG A 646 7.01 8.24 -10.96
C ARG A 646 7.23 7.29 -9.77
N PRO A 647 7.87 7.76 -8.69
CA PRO A 647 8.17 6.93 -7.53
C PRO A 647 6.97 6.73 -6.61
N GLY A 648 6.96 5.58 -5.90
CA GLY A 648 6.10 5.34 -4.76
C GLY A 648 4.80 4.61 -5.06
N ASP A 649 4.74 3.83 -6.16
CA ASP A 649 3.62 2.92 -6.41
C ASP A 649 3.65 1.73 -5.43
N GLY A 650 2.48 1.30 -4.98
CA GLY A 650 2.30 0.11 -4.17
C GLY A 650 2.09 0.36 -2.68
N SER A 651 2.90 -0.25 -1.80
CA SER A 651 2.71 -0.23 -0.35
C SER A 651 2.90 1.16 0.27
N ALA A 652 2.14 1.47 1.32
CA ALA A 652 2.33 2.68 2.13
C ALA A 652 3.61 2.58 2.98
N ARG A 653 4.77 2.49 2.32
CA ARG A 653 6.03 2.29 3.02
C ARG A 653 6.69 3.59 3.40
N GLU A 654 6.54 3.92 4.65
CA GLU A 654 7.30 4.96 5.29
C GLU A 654 8.81 4.73 5.11
N GLN A 655 9.27 3.46 5.22
CA GLN A 655 10.68 3.12 5.10
C GLN A 655 11.29 3.43 3.71
N ALA A 656 10.49 3.51 2.66
CA ALA A 656 10.96 3.96 1.35
C ALA A 656 11.47 5.42 1.37
N ALA A 657 10.97 6.24 2.30
CA ALA A 657 11.41 7.60 2.54
C ALA A 657 12.42 7.70 3.70
N SER A 658 12.09 7.12 4.87
CA SER A 658 12.96 7.22 6.06
C SER A 658 14.35 6.66 5.82
N CYS A 659 14.51 5.54 5.10
CA CYS A 659 15.81 4.98 4.76
C CYS A 659 16.67 5.95 3.94
N GLN A 660 16.07 6.67 3.00
CA GLN A 660 16.77 7.70 2.25
C GLN A 660 17.22 8.83 3.19
N ARG A 661 16.33 9.26 4.11
CA ARG A 661 16.67 10.30 5.09
C ARG A 661 17.79 9.87 6.03
N VAL A 662 17.76 8.65 6.54
CA VAL A 662 18.82 8.06 7.38
C VAL A 662 20.16 8.04 6.64
N LEU A 663 20.15 7.85 5.33
CA LEU A 663 21.34 7.90 4.46
C LEU A 663 21.71 9.33 4.00
N GLY A 664 21.11 10.37 4.59
CA GLY A 664 21.41 11.77 4.24
C GLY A 664 20.62 12.29 3.04
N GLY A 665 19.49 11.70 2.71
CA GLY A 665 18.57 12.19 1.67
C GLY A 665 17.96 13.54 2.03
N GLY A 666 18.02 14.53 1.11
CA GLY A 666 17.42 15.85 1.26
C GLY A 666 16.25 16.11 0.35
N ALA A 667 16.15 15.39 -0.77
CA ALA A 667 15.08 15.57 -1.73
C ALA A 667 14.84 14.31 -2.56
N ASN A 668 13.60 14.19 -3.06
CA ASN A 668 13.29 13.43 -4.27
C ASN A 668 12.91 14.43 -5.37
N ILE A 669 13.34 14.19 -6.60
CA ILE A 669 12.86 14.92 -7.78
C ILE A 669 12.12 13.94 -8.68
N ALA A 670 10.90 14.29 -9.08
CA ALA A 670 10.04 13.41 -9.87
C ALA A 670 9.28 14.21 -10.95
N ILE A 671 8.83 13.55 -12.01
CA ILE A 671 7.83 14.12 -12.92
C ILE A 671 6.46 14.13 -12.22
N GLU A 672 6.15 13.03 -11.53
CA GLU A 672 4.92 12.86 -10.77
C GLU A 672 5.13 11.85 -9.63
N TYR A 673 4.49 12.03 -8.49
CA TYR A 673 4.44 10.99 -7.46
C TYR A 673 3.33 9.98 -7.75
N ALA A 674 3.65 8.69 -7.72
CA ALA A 674 2.70 7.62 -8.02
C ALA A 674 1.51 7.63 -7.05
N THR A 675 1.75 7.91 -5.77
CA THR A 675 0.70 8.00 -4.74
C THR A 675 0.93 9.17 -3.79
N LYS A 676 -0.18 9.72 -3.24
CA LYS A 676 -0.13 10.68 -2.13
C LYS A 676 0.65 10.09 -0.94
N ARG A 677 0.43 8.82 -0.64
CA ARG A 677 1.06 8.10 0.48
C ARG A 677 2.58 8.22 0.50
N TYR A 678 3.24 7.99 -0.64
CA TYR A 678 4.70 8.11 -0.69
C TYR A 678 5.16 9.56 -0.56
N ARG A 679 4.49 10.49 -1.23
CA ARG A 679 4.79 11.93 -1.14
C ARG A 679 4.67 12.44 0.30
N SER A 680 3.61 12.06 1.03
CA SER A 680 3.44 12.40 2.44
C SER A 680 4.59 11.87 3.32
N ASN A 681 5.08 10.67 3.03
CA ASN A 681 6.24 10.12 3.76
C ASN A 681 7.51 10.93 3.49
N VAL A 682 7.75 11.36 2.25
CA VAL A 682 8.89 12.23 1.90
C VAL A 682 8.81 13.54 2.71
N ILE A 683 7.64 14.17 2.77
CA ILE A 683 7.37 15.39 3.55
C ILE A 683 7.63 15.16 5.04
N ASN A 684 7.04 14.13 5.63
CA ASN A 684 7.12 13.86 7.06
C ASN A 684 8.54 13.54 7.54
N TRP A 685 9.39 13.04 6.64
CA TRP A 685 10.82 12.88 6.91
C TRP A 685 11.64 14.12 6.51
N GLY A 686 10.98 15.26 6.24
CA GLY A 686 11.63 16.55 5.98
C GLY A 686 12.44 16.59 4.69
N MET A 687 12.17 15.68 3.76
CA MET A 687 12.76 15.73 2.42
C MET A 687 11.87 16.57 1.49
N LEU A 688 12.50 17.29 0.58
CA LEU A 688 11.81 18.12 -0.41
C LEU A 688 11.22 17.25 -1.53
N PRO A 689 9.87 17.19 -1.68
CA PRO A 689 9.21 16.38 -2.71
C PRO A 689 9.09 17.14 -4.03
N PHE A 690 10.20 17.48 -4.65
CA PHE A 690 10.21 18.29 -5.87
C PHE A 690 9.59 17.59 -7.06
N LEU A 691 8.89 18.39 -7.88
CA LEU A 691 8.40 18.05 -9.20
C LEU A 691 9.21 18.80 -10.25
N THR A 692 9.40 18.21 -11.43
CA THR A 692 10.12 18.77 -12.55
C THR A 692 9.46 18.41 -13.88
N SER A 693 9.80 19.13 -14.96
CA SER A 693 9.38 18.76 -16.32
C SER A 693 10.19 17.57 -16.86
N GLU A 694 9.64 16.87 -17.85
CA GLU A 694 10.37 15.80 -18.57
C GLU A 694 11.61 16.37 -19.31
N GLU A 695 11.59 17.62 -19.77
CA GLU A 695 12.71 18.26 -20.42
C GLU A 695 13.83 18.56 -19.42
N ASP A 696 13.49 19.18 -18.28
CA ASP A 696 14.47 19.53 -17.25
C ASP A 696 15.10 18.29 -16.60
N SER A 697 14.33 17.21 -16.43
CA SER A 697 14.86 15.97 -15.86
C SER A 697 16.03 15.40 -16.65
N LYS A 698 16.00 15.52 -17.97
CA LYS A 698 17.05 15.02 -18.88
C LYS A 698 18.38 15.79 -18.79
N THR A 699 18.40 16.93 -18.10
CA THR A 699 19.61 17.71 -17.86
C THR A 699 20.47 17.16 -16.70
N MET A 700 19.90 16.31 -15.86
CA MET A 700 20.54 15.72 -14.69
C MET A 700 21.14 14.35 -15.01
N ALA A 701 22.23 14.02 -14.34
CA ALA A 701 22.86 12.71 -14.37
C ALA A 701 23.43 12.35 -12.99
N VAL A 702 23.63 11.05 -12.73
CA VAL A 702 24.29 10.59 -11.50
C VAL A 702 25.68 11.23 -11.40
N GLY A 703 25.94 11.85 -10.24
CA GLY A 703 27.18 12.57 -9.97
C GLY A 703 27.06 14.10 -10.11
N ASP A 704 26.06 14.60 -10.80
CA ASP A 704 25.80 16.06 -10.88
C ASP A 704 25.32 16.62 -9.52
N TYR A 705 25.40 17.92 -9.39
CA TYR A 705 24.81 18.66 -8.28
C TYR A 705 23.58 19.45 -8.78
N VAL A 706 22.56 19.52 -7.92
CA VAL A 706 21.43 20.45 -8.09
C VAL A 706 21.45 21.41 -6.92
N TYR A 707 21.83 22.67 -7.19
CA TYR A 707 21.87 23.72 -6.17
C TYR A 707 20.56 24.50 -6.17
N VAL A 708 19.90 24.56 -5.01
CA VAL A 708 18.63 25.29 -4.82
C VAL A 708 18.85 26.39 -3.77
N PRO A 709 19.06 27.64 -4.21
CA PRO A 709 19.22 28.78 -3.31
C PRO A 709 17.89 29.20 -2.70
N ASN A 710 17.93 29.79 -1.50
CA ASN A 710 16.80 30.37 -0.78
C ASN A 710 15.60 29.42 -0.58
N VAL A 711 15.84 28.11 -0.55
CA VAL A 711 14.78 27.11 -0.49
C VAL A 711 13.91 27.24 0.76
N ARG A 712 14.51 27.59 1.91
CA ARG A 712 13.79 27.76 3.18
C ARG A 712 12.83 28.94 3.15
N ASP A 713 13.27 30.10 2.64
CA ASP A 713 12.43 31.30 2.54
C ASP A 713 11.34 31.11 1.47
N GLN A 714 11.71 30.47 0.36
CA GLN A 714 10.79 30.16 -0.73
C GLN A 714 9.65 29.22 -0.28
N LEU A 715 9.91 28.29 0.64
CA LEU A 715 8.91 27.36 1.19
C LEU A 715 7.70 28.06 1.81
N PHE A 716 7.91 29.27 2.37
CA PHE A 716 6.84 30.07 2.99
C PHE A 716 6.34 31.22 2.09
N SER A 717 6.82 31.30 0.86
CA SER A 717 6.32 32.26 -0.12
C SER A 717 5.06 31.77 -0.82
N ASP A 718 4.39 32.69 -1.56
CA ASP A 718 3.23 32.36 -2.38
C ASP A 718 3.60 31.71 -3.73
N SER A 719 4.88 31.72 -4.10
CA SER A 719 5.37 31.12 -5.35
C SER A 719 5.87 29.71 -5.15
N ASP A 720 5.43 28.78 -5.99
CA ASP A 720 5.90 27.40 -6.05
C ASP A 720 7.06 27.19 -7.06
N ASP A 721 7.62 28.26 -7.61
CA ASP A 721 8.71 28.20 -8.59
C ASP A 721 10.07 28.24 -7.90
N TYR A 722 10.69 27.10 -7.67
CA TYR A 722 12.03 26.98 -7.09
C TYR A 722 13.07 26.97 -8.19
N LYS A 723 13.82 28.05 -8.29
CA LYS A 723 14.94 28.13 -9.23
C LYS A 723 16.08 27.24 -8.78
N ALA A 724 16.55 26.35 -9.66
CA ALA A 724 17.63 25.42 -9.36
C ALA A 724 18.67 25.37 -10.49
N TYR A 725 19.89 25.00 -10.14
CA TYR A 725 21.01 24.95 -11.07
C TYR A 725 21.63 23.55 -11.10
N VAL A 726 21.65 22.93 -12.27
CA VAL A 726 22.35 21.67 -12.51
C VAL A 726 23.81 21.97 -12.83
N ILE A 727 24.72 21.42 -12.03
CA ILE A 727 26.15 21.68 -12.08
C ILE A 727 26.93 20.38 -12.18
N SER A 728 27.96 20.36 -13.02
CA SER A 728 28.86 19.23 -13.21
C SER A 728 30.27 19.72 -13.47
N GLY A 729 31.25 19.29 -12.67
CA GLY A 729 32.67 19.66 -12.83
C GLY A 729 32.91 21.17 -12.84
N GLY A 730 32.21 21.93 -12.01
CA GLY A 730 32.30 23.40 -11.94
C GLY A 730 31.64 24.15 -13.10
N VAL A 731 30.82 23.48 -13.93
CA VAL A 731 30.11 24.10 -15.06
C VAL A 731 28.60 24.00 -14.86
N LYS A 732 27.90 25.12 -15.03
CA LYS A 732 26.43 25.15 -15.07
C LYS A 732 25.91 24.47 -16.34
N LYS A 733 25.33 23.27 -16.22
CA LYS A 733 24.73 22.53 -17.35
C LYS A 733 23.37 23.11 -17.73
N ALA A 734 22.55 23.43 -16.74
CA ALA A 734 21.20 23.94 -16.94
C ALA A 734 20.76 24.81 -15.76
N GLU A 735 19.76 25.64 -16.03
CA GLU A 735 18.92 26.30 -15.05
C GLU A 735 17.52 25.70 -15.21
N ILE A 736 16.97 25.15 -14.14
CA ILE A 736 15.69 24.44 -14.14
C ILE A 736 14.74 25.04 -13.10
N THR A 737 13.47 24.79 -13.27
CA THR A 737 12.45 25.16 -12.29
C THR A 737 11.89 23.92 -11.64
N LEU A 738 11.92 23.88 -10.30
CA LEU A 738 11.33 22.83 -9.50
C LEU A 738 10.07 23.33 -8.81
N HIS A 739 9.14 22.43 -8.50
CA HIS A 739 7.89 22.75 -7.82
C HIS A 739 7.69 21.78 -6.65
N LEU A 740 7.15 22.25 -5.53
CA LEU A 740 6.74 21.37 -4.44
C LEU A 740 5.28 20.94 -4.57
N GLY A 741 4.48 21.67 -5.35
CA GLY A 741 3.04 21.48 -5.42
C GLY A 741 2.35 21.94 -4.12
N HIS A 742 1.07 21.63 -3.99
CA HIS A 742 0.34 22.05 -2.79
C HIS A 742 0.90 21.39 -1.52
N LEU A 743 1.18 22.21 -0.51
CA LEU A 743 1.59 21.83 0.84
C LEU A 743 0.70 22.61 1.84
N SER A 744 0.24 21.91 2.87
CA SER A 744 -0.38 22.58 4.01
C SER A 744 0.66 23.36 4.82
N ASP A 745 0.21 24.30 5.66
CA ASP A 745 1.13 25.08 6.52
C ASP A 745 1.90 24.15 7.46
N GLU A 746 1.24 23.10 8.00
CA GLU A 746 1.90 22.09 8.85
C GLU A 746 2.97 21.31 8.08
N GLU A 747 2.72 20.92 6.82
CA GLU A 747 3.69 20.23 5.98
C GLU A 747 4.93 21.11 5.70
N LYS A 748 4.73 22.42 5.47
CA LYS A 748 5.84 23.37 5.31
C LYS A 748 6.69 23.45 6.59
N GLU A 749 6.06 23.55 7.74
CA GLU A 749 6.74 23.62 9.03
C GLU A 749 7.50 22.32 9.35
N ILE A 750 6.95 21.16 9.01
CA ILE A 750 7.62 19.85 9.16
C ILE A 750 8.89 19.79 8.30
N ILE A 751 8.82 20.22 7.04
CA ILE A 751 9.99 20.29 6.15
C ILE A 751 11.04 21.25 6.73
N ALA A 752 10.63 22.43 7.17
CA ALA A 752 11.52 23.43 7.74
C ALA A 752 12.21 22.95 9.03
N ALA A 753 11.48 22.24 9.89
CA ALA A 753 12.04 21.64 11.11
C ALA A 753 12.96 20.42 10.86
N GLY A 754 13.09 19.99 9.60
CA GLY A 754 13.91 18.84 9.21
C GLY A 754 13.21 17.48 9.24
N CYS A 755 12.18 17.31 10.08
CA CYS A 755 11.27 16.16 10.07
C CYS A 755 10.13 16.37 11.09
N LEU A 756 9.12 15.50 10.99
CA LEU A 756 7.96 15.48 11.90
C LEU A 756 8.35 15.33 13.38
N ILE A 757 9.39 14.55 13.69
CA ILE A 757 9.86 14.36 15.08
C ILE A 757 10.28 15.70 15.68
N ASN A 758 11.14 16.46 14.98
CA ASN A 758 11.62 17.75 15.41
C ASN A 758 10.49 18.78 15.55
N TYR A 759 9.60 18.83 14.57
CA TYR A 759 8.47 19.75 14.56
C TYR A 759 7.60 19.59 15.82
N TYR A 760 7.24 18.35 16.18
CA TYR A 760 6.42 18.11 17.37
C TYR A 760 7.20 18.21 18.68
N ALA A 761 8.48 17.84 18.72
CA ALA A 761 9.30 18.06 19.90
C ALA A 761 9.44 19.54 20.23
N ASN A 762 9.67 20.40 19.21
CA ASN A 762 9.80 21.83 19.38
C ASN A 762 8.44 22.52 19.72
N SER A 763 7.31 21.99 19.27
CA SER A 763 5.97 22.56 19.57
C SER A 763 5.52 22.39 21.01
N LYS A 764 6.22 21.59 21.83
CA LYS A 764 5.97 21.37 23.25
C LYS A 764 6.91 22.11 24.18
N ALA A 765 8.03 22.65 23.64
CA ALA A 765 8.95 23.51 24.37
C ALA A 765 8.47 24.97 24.37
#